data_65d0698ad0a65abda9e7962da40d55a0
#
_entry.id   65d0698ad0a65abda9e7962da40d55a0
#
_cell.length_a   1.000
_cell.length_b   1.000
_cell.length_c   1.000
_cell.angle_alpha   90.00
_cell.angle_beta   90.00
_cell.angle_gamma   90.00
#
_symmetry.space_group_name_H-M   'P 1'
#
loop_
_entity.id
_entity.type
_entity.pdbx_description
1 polymer ?
#
loop_
_entity_poly.entity_id
_entity_poly.type
_entity_poly.pdbx_seq_one_letter_code
_entity_poly.pdbx_strand_id
1 'polypeptide(L)'
;MASCRLLWLTAVCFLSSAWAEQRRLSAENLLVVTAATEKTDGFRRFVKTAAQFNYSLKVLGLGEEWKGGDVARTVGGGQKVRWLKEELLKHSEEQQLVVMFVDSYDVILAAGPDELLTRFSSLGHWVVFSAEGFCWPDQRLASKYPQVHSGKRYLNSGGFIGFSSDLAAIVQQWKFRDNDDDQLFYTRIYLDQKQRTRFNMTLDHRSRIFQNLNGAIDEVVLKFERSKVRVRNVAYDTLPVVIHGNGPTKLQLNYLGNYVPTAWTYEHGCGGCDDDLLLLGDQQDVDLPLVFLSVFIEHPTPFLDEFLQRLVTMNYPKTRIRLFIHNNVVYHEQHIQRFWERHRVLFPDAVLVGPEENLPEEKARTMAIEACQKNPGCDYFFSIDSDVALTNPDTLRILMEENKSVIAPMLSKHGKLWSNFWGALSPDGFYSRSEDYIEIVQGKRVGLWNVPYITQVYLVKGSVLRSKLSQVSLFVDEGMDPDMVFCRTIRDQGIFMFVSNRDEFGRLVASATFNTSRLHPDMWQIFDNPLDWREKYVHENYSKIFEEASGMVEQPCPDVYWFPAFSEKMCDHLVETMEDNGQWSGGSHKDERLAGGYENVPTVDIHMNQIGFEKEWLKFLKDYIAPVTEKLYPGYYPKAHSIMNFVVRYRPNEQPSLRPHHDSSTFTINIALNRKGVDYQGGGCRFLRYDCKVESPRKGWSFMHPGRLTHYHEGLPTTQGTRYIMVAFVDP
;
A
#
# COMPACT_ATOMS: atom_id res chain seq x y z
N MET A 1 -78.70 -3.93 27.03
CA MET A 1 -77.39 -3.26 27.15
C MET A 1 -76.22 -4.01 26.52
N ALA A 2 -76.39 -5.23 26.04
CA ALA A 2 -75.32 -5.99 25.40
C ALA A 2 -75.17 -5.66 23.90
N SER A 3 -76.21 -5.22 23.19
CA SER A 3 -76.13 -4.96 21.75
C SER A 3 -75.38 -3.65 21.36
N CYS A 4 -75.29 -2.70 22.22
CA CYS A 4 -74.65 -1.41 21.94
C CYS A 4 -73.10 -1.48 22.08
N ARG A 5 -72.60 -2.38 22.91
CA ARG A 5 -71.15 -2.55 23.11
C ARG A 5 -70.47 -3.33 21.92
N LEU A 6 -71.25 -4.17 21.26
CA LEU A 6 -70.71 -4.92 20.10
C LEU A 6 -70.56 -4.03 18.85
N LEU A 7 -71.45 -3.07 18.64
CA LEU A 7 -71.38 -2.12 17.53
C LEU A 7 -70.26 -1.08 17.69
N TRP A 8 -69.89 -0.72 18.94
CA TRP A 8 -68.73 0.15 19.18
C TRP A 8 -67.36 -0.58 18.98
N LEU A 9 -67.30 -1.84 19.39
CA LEU A 9 -66.07 -2.63 19.17
C LEU A 9 -65.86 -2.98 17.67
N THR A 10 -66.91 -3.21 16.92
CA THR A 10 -66.80 -3.41 15.47
C THR A 10 -66.48 -2.12 14.73
N ALA A 11 -67.01 -0.98 15.12
CA ALA A 11 -66.70 0.33 14.53
C ALA A 11 -65.25 0.76 14.84
N VAL A 12 -64.74 0.48 16.04
CA VAL A 12 -63.34 0.74 16.38
C VAL A 12 -62.41 -0.21 15.67
N CYS A 13 -62.79 -1.49 15.46
CA CYS A 13 -62.02 -2.44 14.63
C CYS A 13 -62.05 -2.09 13.13
N PHE A 14 -63.17 -1.59 12.61
CA PHE A 14 -63.28 -1.12 11.23
C PHE A 14 -62.53 0.21 11.02
N LEU A 15 -62.51 1.11 11.99
CA LEU A 15 -61.67 2.31 11.93
C LEU A 15 -60.18 2.01 12.07
N SER A 16 -59.82 1.02 12.88
CA SER A 16 -58.42 0.56 12.97
C SER A 16 -57.99 -0.25 11.75
N SER A 17 -58.89 -0.98 11.08
CA SER A 17 -58.58 -1.68 9.84
C SER A 17 -58.59 -0.73 8.63
N ALA A 18 -59.42 0.31 8.62
CA ALA A 18 -59.37 1.37 7.58
C ALA A 18 -58.10 2.26 7.74
N TRP A 19 -57.53 2.37 8.94
CA TRP A 19 -56.20 2.97 9.13
C TRP A 19 -55.07 2.01 8.83
N ALA A 20 -55.28 0.69 8.81
CA ALA A 20 -54.33 -0.36 8.47
C ALA A 20 -54.25 -0.65 6.98
N GLU A 21 -55.14 -0.12 6.15
CA GLU A 21 -54.97 -0.01 4.69
C GLU A 21 -54.09 1.20 4.33
N GLN A 22 -53.13 1.48 5.20
CA GLN A 22 -52.14 2.52 5.08
C GLN A 22 -51.25 2.21 3.90
N ARG A 23 -51.50 2.91 2.79
CA ARG A 23 -50.63 3.19 1.63
C ARG A 23 -49.31 2.42 1.69
N ARG A 24 -49.28 1.26 1.06
CA ARG A 24 -48.05 0.51 0.87
C ARG A 24 -47.16 1.34 -0.06
N LEU A 25 -46.26 2.15 0.51
CA LEU A 25 -45.26 2.89 -0.27
C LEU A 25 -44.38 1.89 -1.00
N SER A 26 -44.17 2.11 -2.30
CA SER A 26 -43.29 1.33 -3.14
C SER A 26 -42.13 2.18 -3.65
N ALA A 27 -41.12 1.56 -4.20
CA ALA A 27 -39.96 2.27 -4.80
C ALA A 27 -40.37 3.31 -5.86
N GLU A 28 -41.49 3.11 -6.56
CA GLU A 28 -42.03 4.05 -7.53
C GLU A 28 -42.51 5.36 -6.90
N ASN A 29 -42.83 5.37 -5.62
CA ASN A 29 -43.22 6.54 -4.88
C ASN A 29 -42.06 7.28 -4.20
N LEU A 30 -40.81 6.92 -4.51
CA LEU A 30 -39.62 7.51 -3.90
C LEU A 30 -38.78 8.25 -4.92
N LEU A 31 -38.47 9.51 -4.65
CA LEU A 31 -37.48 10.31 -5.36
C LEU A 31 -36.34 10.69 -4.41
N VAL A 32 -35.13 10.30 -4.73
CA VAL A 32 -33.92 10.77 -4.04
C VAL A 32 -33.42 12.03 -4.73
N VAL A 33 -33.23 13.10 -3.97
CA VAL A 33 -32.73 14.39 -4.46
C VAL A 33 -31.42 14.69 -3.76
N THR A 34 -30.45 15.14 -4.52
CA THR A 34 -29.17 15.60 -4.01
C THR A 34 -28.72 16.88 -4.71
N ALA A 35 -27.79 17.60 -4.10
CA ALA A 35 -27.17 18.79 -4.68
C ALA A 35 -25.67 18.56 -4.90
N ALA A 36 -25.20 18.85 -6.11
CA ALA A 36 -23.79 18.79 -6.45
C ALA A 36 -23.48 19.74 -7.61
N THR A 37 -22.38 20.49 -7.53
CA THR A 37 -21.89 21.33 -8.63
C THR A 37 -20.87 20.61 -9.49
N GLU A 38 -20.17 19.63 -8.93
CA GLU A 38 -19.09 18.88 -9.58
C GLU A 38 -19.24 17.36 -9.39
N LYS A 39 -18.67 16.61 -10.34
CA LYS A 39 -18.55 15.14 -10.24
C LYS A 39 -17.27 14.74 -9.52
N THR A 40 -17.18 15.01 -8.22
CA THR A 40 -16.05 14.57 -7.37
C THR A 40 -16.05 13.04 -7.21
N ASP A 41 -14.97 12.48 -6.64
CA ASP A 41 -14.90 11.03 -6.37
C ASP A 41 -15.95 10.61 -5.33
N GLY A 42 -16.23 11.47 -4.33
CA GLY A 42 -17.32 11.26 -3.37
C GLY A 42 -18.69 11.24 -4.04
N PHE A 43 -18.95 12.15 -4.97
CA PHE A 43 -20.18 12.16 -5.76
C PHE A 43 -20.34 10.89 -6.60
N ARG A 44 -19.27 10.48 -7.29
CA ARG A 44 -19.31 9.24 -8.09
C ARG A 44 -19.61 8.02 -7.25
N ARG A 45 -18.99 7.93 -6.05
CA ARG A 45 -19.28 6.86 -5.08
C ARG A 45 -20.74 6.88 -4.65
N PHE A 46 -21.31 8.04 -4.33
CA PHE A 46 -22.71 8.18 -3.97
C PHE A 46 -23.63 7.71 -5.10
N VAL A 47 -23.43 8.21 -6.33
CA VAL A 47 -24.22 7.83 -7.52
C VAL A 47 -24.12 6.32 -7.78
N LYS A 48 -22.93 5.72 -7.62
CA LYS A 48 -22.72 4.29 -7.78
C LYS A 48 -23.57 3.50 -6.78
N THR A 49 -23.59 3.90 -5.50
CA THR A 49 -24.43 3.21 -4.50
C THR A 49 -25.93 3.42 -4.75
N ALA A 50 -26.35 4.59 -5.25
CA ALA A 50 -27.74 4.85 -5.63
C ALA A 50 -28.16 3.97 -6.83
N ALA A 51 -27.31 3.86 -7.85
CA ALA A 51 -27.58 3.03 -9.02
C ALA A 51 -27.64 1.52 -8.67
N GLN A 52 -26.79 1.05 -7.77
CA GLN A 52 -26.76 -0.33 -7.30
C GLN A 52 -28.07 -0.79 -6.68
N PHE A 53 -28.80 0.12 -6.03
CA PHE A 53 -30.11 -0.15 -5.44
C PHE A 53 -31.30 0.32 -6.31
N ASN A 54 -31.03 0.77 -7.54
CA ASN A 54 -32.05 1.29 -8.45
C ASN A 54 -32.87 2.46 -7.88
N TYR A 55 -32.21 3.37 -7.13
CA TYR A 55 -32.87 4.59 -6.69
C TYR A 55 -33.15 5.53 -7.87
N SER A 56 -34.37 6.11 -7.88
CA SER A 56 -34.67 7.26 -8.74
C SER A 56 -33.95 8.49 -8.17
N LEU A 57 -32.91 8.98 -8.88
CA LEU A 57 -32.03 10.04 -8.40
C LEU A 57 -32.17 11.32 -9.24
N LYS A 58 -32.41 12.44 -8.57
CA LYS A 58 -32.37 13.78 -9.14
C LYS A 58 -31.19 14.57 -8.56
N VAL A 59 -30.30 15.02 -9.41
CA VAL A 59 -29.14 15.85 -9.04
C VAL A 59 -29.43 17.31 -9.39
N LEU A 60 -29.32 18.20 -8.40
CA LEU A 60 -29.53 19.65 -8.54
C LEU A 60 -28.18 20.36 -8.64
N GLY A 61 -28.12 21.41 -9.44
CA GLY A 61 -26.98 22.34 -9.53
C GLY A 61 -25.75 21.80 -10.27
N LEU A 62 -25.83 20.66 -10.96
CA LEU A 62 -24.68 20.10 -11.64
C LEU A 62 -24.20 21.00 -12.79
N GLY A 63 -22.95 21.48 -12.70
CA GLY A 63 -22.36 22.41 -13.65
C GLY A 63 -22.67 23.88 -13.35
N GLU A 64 -23.42 24.16 -12.29
CA GLU A 64 -23.65 25.54 -11.81
C GLU A 64 -22.53 26.00 -10.86
N GLU A 65 -22.40 27.32 -10.69
CA GLU A 65 -21.47 27.90 -9.75
C GLU A 65 -21.97 27.74 -8.30
N TRP A 66 -21.10 27.31 -7.41
CA TRP A 66 -21.42 27.24 -5.98
C TRP A 66 -21.35 28.63 -5.34
N LYS A 67 -22.48 29.10 -4.79
CA LYS A 67 -22.65 30.37 -4.06
C LYS A 67 -23.05 30.17 -2.60
N GLY A 68 -23.07 28.92 -2.15
CA GLY A 68 -23.52 28.52 -0.81
C GLY A 68 -22.51 28.75 0.33
N GLY A 69 -21.39 29.41 0.06
CA GLY A 69 -20.33 29.65 1.05
C GLY A 69 -19.42 28.45 1.26
N ASP A 70 -18.44 28.58 2.16
CA ASP A 70 -17.49 27.53 2.53
C ASP A 70 -18.09 26.65 3.65
N VAL A 71 -18.98 25.74 3.27
CA VAL A 71 -19.67 24.83 4.21
C VAL A 71 -18.73 23.84 4.93
N ALA A 72 -17.47 23.72 4.50
CA ALA A 72 -16.49 22.90 5.18
C ALA A 72 -15.91 23.58 6.43
N ARG A 73 -15.88 24.91 6.44
CA ARG A 73 -15.24 25.73 7.49
C ARG A 73 -16.19 26.70 8.20
N THR A 74 -17.28 27.10 7.53
CA THR A 74 -18.20 28.12 8.01
C THR A 74 -19.66 27.69 7.84
N VAL A 75 -20.59 28.57 8.21
CA VAL A 75 -22.03 28.41 7.94
C VAL A 75 -22.32 28.63 6.45
N GLY A 76 -23.37 27.99 5.92
CA GLY A 76 -23.78 28.14 4.53
C GLY A 76 -24.75 27.06 4.07
N GLY A 77 -24.80 26.81 2.76
CA GLY A 77 -25.62 25.74 2.16
C GLY A 77 -27.02 26.18 1.70
N GLY A 78 -27.40 27.45 1.88
CA GLY A 78 -28.73 27.96 1.48
C GLY A 78 -29.05 27.76 0.00
N GLN A 79 -28.03 27.74 -0.87
CA GLN A 79 -28.24 27.44 -2.29
C GLN A 79 -28.88 26.06 -2.50
N LYS A 80 -28.55 25.06 -1.69
CA LYS A 80 -29.20 23.74 -1.73
C LYS A 80 -30.70 23.83 -1.47
N VAL A 81 -31.08 24.66 -0.46
CA VAL A 81 -32.50 24.88 -0.12
C VAL A 81 -33.24 25.57 -1.26
N ARG A 82 -32.61 26.57 -1.92
CA ARG A 82 -33.21 27.24 -3.08
C ARG A 82 -33.44 26.29 -4.23
N TRP A 83 -32.44 25.48 -4.60
CA TRP A 83 -32.59 24.47 -5.64
C TRP A 83 -33.67 23.44 -5.31
N LEU A 84 -33.70 22.96 -4.06
CA LEU A 84 -34.72 22.02 -3.60
C LEU A 84 -36.11 22.62 -3.65
N LYS A 85 -36.26 23.92 -3.27
CA LYS A 85 -37.50 24.64 -3.36
C LYS A 85 -38.05 24.69 -4.79
N GLU A 86 -37.18 24.96 -5.77
CA GLU A 86 -37.56 25.00 -7.19
C GLU A 86 -37.99 23.62 -7.69
N GLU A 87 -37.29 22.55 -7.27
CA GLU A 87 -37.64 21.19 -7.68
C GLU A 87 -38.93 20.70 -7.03
N LEU A 88 -39.11 20.88 -5.72
CA LEU A 88 -40.29 20.41 -5.00
C LEU A 88 -41.59 21.14 -5.40
N LEU A 89 -41.50 22.34 -5.96
CA LEU A 89 -42.66 23.01 -6.57
C LEU A 89 -43.32 22.20 -7.67
N LYS A 90 -42.51 21.44 -8.45
CA LYS A 90 -43.00 20.59 -9.55
C LYS A 90 -43.78 19.38 -9.05
N HIS A 91 -43.57 18.99 -7.79
CA HIS A 91 -44.11 17.80 -7.15
C HIS A 91 -45.07 18.10 -5.98
N SER A 92 -45.45 19.37 -5.80
CA SER A 92 -46.25 19.83 -4.63
C SER A 92 -47.65 19.20 -4.55
N GLU A 93 -48.22 18.78 -5.67
CA GLU A 93 -49.52 18.13 -5.74
C GLU A 93 -49.49 16.60 -5.67
N GLU A 94 -48.29 16.00 -5.72
CA GLU A 94 -48.10 14.57 -5.65
C GLU A 94 -48.13 14.05 -4.21
N GLN A 95 -49.33 13.88 -3.64
CA GLN A 95 -49.55 13.53 -2.23
C GLN A 95 -48.94 12.18 -1.79
N GLN A 96 -48.64 11.28 -2.75
CA GLN A 96 -48.07 9.96 -2.46
C GLN A 96 -46.57 9.90 -2.67
N LEU A 97 -45.97 10.92 -3.25
CA LEU A 97 -44.52 10.96 -3.49
C LEU A 97 -43.79 11.23 -2.19
N VAL A 98 -42.83 10.35 -1.87
CA VAL A 98 -41.86 10.53 -0.80
C VAL A 98 -40.57 11.04 -1.42
N VAL A 99 -40.01 12.09 -0.85
CA VAL A 99 -38.73 12.65 -1.27
C VAL A 99 -37.70 12.46 -0.17
N MET A 100 -36.53 11.93 -0.48
CA MET A 100 -35.39 11.92 0.40
C MET A 100 -34.35 12.87 -0.15
N PHE A 101 -33.95 13.87 0.62
CA PHE A 101 -32.78 14.69 0.31
C PHE A 101 -31.58 14.18 1.08
N VAL A 102 -30.42 14.07 0.42
CA VAL A 102 -29.12 13.75 1.03
C VAL A 102 -28.01 14.56 0.37
N ASP A 103 -27.02 14.91 1.15
CA ASP A 103 -25.76 15.43 0.61
C ASP A 103 -25.09 14.37 -0.29
N SER A 104 -24.22 14.79 -1.22
CA SER A 104 -23.71 13.89 -2.24
C SER A 104 -22.24 13.51 -2.08
N TYR A 105 -21.41 14.42 -1.59
CA TYR A 105 -19.96 14.24 -1.60
C TYR A 105 -19.47 13.29 -0.49
N ASP A 106 -20.21 13.22 0.61
CA ASP A 106 -19.85 12.49 1.81
C ASP A 106 -20.99 11.58 2.34
N VAL A 107 -21.72 10.97 1.41
CA VAL A 107 -22.80 10.03 1.71
C VAL A 107 -22.63 8.71 0.96
N ILE A 108 -22.98 7.60 1.62
CA ILE A 108 -23.07 6.25 1.06
C ILE A 108 -24.49 5.69 1.36
N LEU A 109 -25.10 5.07 0.34
CA LEU A 109 -26.34 4.30 0.52
C LEU A 109 -26.01 2.83 0.76
N ALA A 110 -26.56 2.26 1.84
CA ALA A 110 -26.24 0.90 2.31
C ALA A 110 -27.38 -0.11 2.11
N ALA A 111 -28.56 0.33 1.70
CA ALA A 111 -29.72 -0.51 1.45
C ALA A 111 -30.64 0.13 0.38
N GLY A 112 -31.59 -0.64 -0.13
CA GLY A 112 -32.50 -0.21 -1.19
C GLY A 112 -33.75 0.52 -0.73
N PRO A 113 -34.57 0.99 -1.70
CA PRO A 113 -35.78 1.78 -1.46
C PRO A 113 -36.82 1.11 -0.58
N ASP A 114 -37.04 -0.19 -0.73
CA ASP A 114 -38.06 -0.92 0.04
C ASP A 114 -37.73 -0.94 1.55
N GLU A 115 -36.46 -1.16 1.89
CA GLU A 115 -36.02 -1.10 3.28
C GLU A 115 -36.13 0.32 3.83
N LEU A 116 -35.71 1.32 3.05
CA LEU A 116 -35.82 2.74 3.41
C LEU A 116 -37.28 3.11 3.71
N LEU A 117 -38.20 2.81 2.79
CA LEU A 117 -39.62 3.15 2.94
C LEU A 117 -40.31 2.39 4.09
N THR A 118 -39.94 1.12 4.30
CA THR A 118 -40.42 0.34 5.45
C THR A 118 -40.00 0.99 6.77
N ARG A 119 -38.76 1.46 6.88
CA ARG A 119 -38.27 2.15 8.09
C ARG A 119 -38.90 3.52 8.26
N PHE A 120 -39.03 4.30 7.18
CA PHE A 120 -39.72 5.58 7.21
C PHE A 120 -41.16 5.43 7.70
N SER A 121 -41.92 4.50 7.12
CA SER A 121 -43.28 4.21 7.53
C SER A 121 -43.39 3.77 9.00
N SER A 122 -42.42 3.00 9.49
CA SER A 122 -42.40 2.50 10.88
C SER A 122 -42.18 3.60 11.91
N LEU A 123 -41.63 4.76 11.52
CA LEU A 123 -41.45 5.90 12.40
C LEU A 123 -42.78 6.65 12.64
N GLY A 124 -43.79 6.51 11.77
CA GLY A 124 -45.12 7.09 11.93
C GLY A 124 -45.17 8.61 11.79
N HIS A 125 -44.18 9.22 11.16
CA HIS A 125 -44.07 10.66 10.95
C HIS A 125 -44.10 11.02 9.47
N TRP A 126 -44.46 12.25 9.13
CA TRP A 126 -44.54 12.71 7.73
C TRP A 126 -43.22 13.28 7.24
N VAL A 127 -42.43 13.86 8.15
CA VAL A 127 -41.08 14.39 7.85
C VAL A 127 -40.11 13.94 8.92
N VAL A 128 -38.98 13.33 8.49
CA VAL A 128 -37.93 12.82 9.38
C VAL A 128 -36.60 13.41 8.95
N PHE A 129 -35.95 14.13 9.86
CA PHE A 129 -34.58 14.61 9.67
C PHE A 129 -33.56 13.67 10.34
N SER A 130 -32.34 13.64 9.82
CA SER A 130 -31.25 12.99 10.52
C SER A 130 -30.89 13.71 11.81
N ALA A 131 -30.35 12.98 12.77
CA ALA A 131 -29.96 13.50 14.07
C ALA A 131 -28.48 13.32 14.37
N GLU A 132 -27.91 14.30 15.09
CA GLU A 132 -26.51 14.28 15.52
C GLU A 132 -26.34 14.67 16.99
N GLY A 133 -25.11 14.47 17.52
CA GLY A 133 -24.81 14.73 18.94
C GLY A 133 -24.54 16.19 19.27
N PHE A 134 -24.36 17.06 18.26
CA PHE A 134 -23.98 18.46 18.44
C PHE A 134 -25.04 19.40 17.90
N CYS A 135 -25.29 20.52 18.60
CA CYS A 135 -26.18 21.58 18.15
C CYS A 135 -25.39 22.57 17.27
N TRP A 136 -25.55 22.46 15.97
CA TRP A 136 -24.88 23.30 14.96
C TRP A 136 -25.94 24.14 14.19
N PRO A 137 -25.64 25.38 13.74
CA PRO A 137 -24.43 26.15 14.00
C PRO A 137 -24.48 26.97 15.29
N ASP A 138 -25.62 27.06 15.94
CA ASP A 138 -25.86 27.91 17.14
C ASP A 138 -26.11 27.06 18.38
N GLN A 139 -25.10 26.90 19.22
CA GLN A 139 -25.14 26.16 20.49
C GLN A 139 -26.22 26.68 21.48
N ARG A 140 -26.61 27.96 21.40
CA ARG A 140 -27.64 28.56 22.27
C ARG A 140 -29.01 27.94 22.03
N LEU A 141 -29.24 27.32 20.89
CA LEU A 141 -30.47 26.63 20.54
C LEU A 141 -30.59 25.27 21.22
N ALA A 142 -29.53 24.70 21.76
CA ALA A 142 -29.53 23.37 22.36
C ALA A 142 -30.58 23.19 23.48
N SER A 143 -30.77 24.22 24.31
CA SER A 143 -31.75 24.20 25.37
C SER A 143 -33.22 24.19 24.88
N LYS A 144 -33.47 24.64 23.65
CA LYS A 144 -34.80 24.71 23.05
C LYS A 144 -35.28 23.40 22.44
N TYR A 145 -34.36 22.48 22.21
CA TYR A 145 -34.71 21.16 21.66
C TYR A 145 -35.53 20.33 22.68
N PRO A 146 -36.53 19.58 22.22
CA PRO A 146 -37.24 18.64 23.07
C PRO A 146 -36.29 17.66 23.77
N GLN A 147 -36.65 17.25 24.98
CA GLN A 147 -35.89 16.22 25.69
C GLN A 147 -36.07 14.86 25.00
N VAL A 148 -34.99 14.10 24.91
CA VAL A 148 -34.96 12.76 24.31
C VAL A 148 -34.41 11.77 25.34
N HIS A 149 -35.17 10.72 25.61
CA HIS A 149 -34.75 9.69 26.58
C HIS A 149 -33.54 8.86 26.10
N SER A 150 -33.41 8.68 24.80
CA SER A 150 -32.33 7.87 24.20
C SER A 150 -32.11 8.28 22.74
N GLY A 151 -30.89 8.47 22.37
CA GLY A 151 -30.49 8.79 20.98
C GLY A 151 -29.92 10.19 20.81
N LYS A 152 -29.64 10.54 19.58
CA LYS A 152 -29.11 11.85 19.17
C LYS A 152 -30.23 12.89 19.22
N ARG A 153 -29.90 14.10 19.64
CA ARG A 153 -30.92 15.10 19.97
C ARG A 153 -31.07 16.22 18.96
N TYR A 154 -30.02 16.50 18.17
CA TYR A 154 -29.96 17.71 17.35
C TYR A 154 -30.13 17.39 15.88
N LEU A 155 -30.81 18.28 15.15
CA LEU A 155 -31.06 18.15 13.72
C LEU A 155 -29.77 18.29 12.91
N ASN A 156 -29.62 17.43 11.90
CA ASN A 156 -28.62 17.57 10.84
C ASN A 156 -29.33 17.67 9.49
N SER A 157 -28.96 18.67 8.67
CA SER A 157 -29.61 18.96 7.38
C SER A 157 -29.06 18.10 6.19
N GLY A 158 -27.99 17.34 6.40
CA GLY A 158 -27.38 16.52 5.34
C GLY A 158 -28.18 15.27 4.95
N GLY A 159 -29.30 15.00 5.64
CA GLY A 159 -30.21 13.93 5.29
C GLY A 159 -31.59 14.11 5.90
N PHE A 160 -32.65 14.06 5.09
CA PHE A 160 -34.05 14.03 5.56
C PHE A 160 -34.94 13.36 4.51
N ILE A 161 -36.11 12.88 4.97
CA ILE A 161 -37.09 12.20 4.16
C ILE A 161 -38.50 12.65 4.59
N GLY A 162 -39.40 12.81 3.63
CA GLY A 162 -40.78 13.18 3.92
C GLY A 162 -41.66 13.15 2.70
N PHE A 163 -42.96 13.34 2.89
CA PHE A 163 -43.91 13.52 1.79
C PHE A 163 -43.60 14.81 1.03
N SER A 164 -43.67 14.75 -0.31
CA SER A 164 -43.32 15.86 -1.19
C SER A 164 -44.10 17.14 -0.87
N SER A 165 -45.39 17.04 -0.60
CA SER A 165 -46.26 18.19 -0.21
C SER A 165 -45.82 18.88 1.06
N ASP A 166 -45.41 18.12 2.08
CA ASP A 166 -44.94 18.67 3.35
C ASP A 166 -43.58 19.32 3.22
N LEU A 167 -42.64 18.65 2.55
CA LEU A 167 -41.31 19.19 2.28
C LEU A 167 -41.38 20.44 1.41
N ALA A 168 -42.27 20.47 0.38
CA ALA A 168 -42.49 21.65 -0.43
C ALA A 168 -42.98 22.83 0.41
N ALA A 169 -43.96 22.62 1.31
CA ALA A 169 -44.43 23.66 2.22
C ALA A 169 -43.37 24.16 3.19
N ILE A 170 -42.45 23.30 3.62
CA ILE A 170 -41.30 23.68 4.46
C ILE A 170 -40.34 24.57 3.67
N VAL A 171 -39.84 24.13 2.52
CA VAL A 171 -38.81 24.86 1.75
C VAL A 171 -39.38 26.13 1.10
N GLN A 172 -40.68 26.24 0.87
CA GLN A 172 -41.33 27.48 0.42
C GLN A 172 -41.14 28.65 1.40
N GLN A 173 -40.87 28.38 2.66
CA GLN A 173 -40.58 29.38 3.67
C GLN A 173 -39.17 29.97 3.55
N TRP A 174 -38.32 29.40 2.70
CA TRP A 174 -36.98 29.92 2.45
C TRP A 174 -37.02 31.28 1.76
N LYS A 175 -36.47 32.31 2.45
CA LYS A 175 -36.38 33.71 1.98
C LYS A 175 -35.00 34.29 2.21
N PHE A 176 -34.01 33.46 2.37
CA PHE A 176 -32.65 33.80 2.73
C PHE A 176 -31.73 33.75 1.50
N ARG A 177 -30.47 34.17 1.68
CA ARG A 177 -29.45 34.17 0.63
C ARG A 177 -28.82 32.80 0.46
N ASP A 178 -28.19 32.57 -0.69
CA ASP A 178 -27.53 31.29 -1.01
C ASP A 178 -26.43 30.90 -0.01
N ASN A 179 -25.74 31.87 0.59
CA ASN A 179 -24.71 31.66 1.61
C ASN A 179 -25.20 31.66 3.06
N ASP A 180 -26.52 31.81 3.30
CA ASP A 180 -27.08 31.60 4.63
C ASP A 180 -27.12 30.10 4.96
N ASP A 181 -27.21 29.78 6.26
CA ASP A 181 -27.12 28.41 6.77
C ASP A 181 -28.39 27.60 6.57
N ASP A 182 -28.30 26.49 5.87
CA ASP A 182 -29.41 25.58 5.60
C ASP A 182 -29.85 24.83 6.86
N GLN A 183 -28.93 24.38 7.70
CA GLN A 183 -29.27 23.63 8.93
C GLN A 183 -29.95 24.51 9.94
N LEU A 184 -29.55 25.76 10.09
CA LEU A 184 -30.20 26.73 10.96
C LEU A 184 -31.63 27.00 10.50
N PHE A 185 -31.90 27.07 9.21
CA PHE A 185 -33.24 27.21 8.66
C PHE A 185 -34.16 26.08 9.10
N TYR A 186 -33.78 24.82 8.84
CA TYR A 186 -34.56 23.66 9.22
C TYR A 186 -34.68 23.53 10.76
N THR A 187 -33.63 23.85 11.49
CA THR A 187 -33.62 23.86 12.95
C THR A 187 -34.66 24.79 13.51
N ARG A 188 -34.79 26.01 12.98
CA ARG A 188 -35.82 26.99 13.44
C ARG A 188 -37.24 26.48 13.22
N ILE A 189 -37.50 25.83 12.07
CA ILE A 189 -38.82 25.22 11.78
C ILE A 189 -39.08 24.07 12.75
N TYR A 190 -38.11 23.20 13.00
CA TYR A 190 -38.26 22.08 13.94
C TYR A 190 -38.48 22.55 15.40
N LEU A 191 -37.80 23.60 15.83
CA LEU A 191 -37.93 24.15 17.19
C LEU A 191 -39.27 24.90 17.42
N ASP A 192 -39.91 25.41 16.35
CA ASP A 192 -41.27 25.95 16.44
C ASP A 192 -42.27 24.79 16.61
N GLN A 193 -42.90 24.72 17.81
CA GLN A 193 -43.83 23.65 18.13
C GLN A 193 -45.03 23.59 17.17
N LYS A 194 -45.52 24.74 16.69
CA LYS A 194 -46.66 24.78 15.77
C LYS A 194 -46.27 24.18 14.40
N GLN A 195 -45.11 24.55 13.89
CA GLN A 195 -44.57 24.01 12.63
C GLN A 195 -44.28 22.52 12.76
N ARG A 196 -43.58 22.11 13.82
CA ARG A 196 -43.27 20.71 14.10
C ARG A 196 -44.51 19.83 14.15
N THR A 197 -45.58 20.30 14.82
CA THR A 197 -46.85 19.57 14.90
C THR A 197 -47.56 19.56 13.55
N ARG A 198 -47.60 20.70 12.85
CA ARG A 198 -48.25 20.82 11.53
C ARG A 198 -47.71 19.82 10.52
N PHE A 199 -46.40 19.68 10.43
CA PHE A 199 -45.74 18.78 9.48
C PHE A 199 -45.47 17.40 10.07
N ASN A 200 -45.94 17.12 11.28
CA ASN A 200 -45.64 15.87 12.00
C ASN A 200 -44.14 15.48 11.87
N MET A 201 -43.26 16.43 12.26
CA MET A 201 -41.81 16.31 12.13
C MET A 201 -41.19 15.58 13.32
N THR A 202 -40.20 14.72 13.02
CA THR A 202 -39.34 14.13 14.03
C THR A 202 -37.87 14.06 13.55
N LEU A 203 -36.99 13.69 14.44
CA LEU A 203 -35.61 13.35 14.13
C LEU A 203 -35.40 11.82 14.21
N ASP A 204 -34.52 11.30 13.43
CA ASP A 204 -34.09 9.89 13.52
C ASP A 204 -33.08 9.70 14.66
N HIS A 205 -33.57 9.79 15.89
CA HIS A 205 -32.77 9.80 17.11
C HIS A 205 -31.87 8.57 17.30
N ARG A 206 -32.21 7.43 16.69
CA ARG A 206 -31.53 6.15 16.88
C ARG A 206 -30.93 5.60 15.61
N SER A 207 -30.64 6.45 14.64
CA SER A 207 -30.00 6.08 13.36
C SER A 207 -30.64 4.85 12.70
N ARG A 208 -31.99 4.87 12.59
CA ARG A 208 -32.71 3.80 11.87
C ARG A 208 -32.57 3.94 10.35
N ILE A 209 -32.53 5.20 9.88
CA ILE A 209 -32.39 5.54 8.46
C ILE A 209 -31.04 6.21 8.22
N PHE A 210 -30.72 7.26 9.02
CA PHE A 210 -29.56 8.13 8.83
C PHE A 210 -28.54 7.93 9.93
N GLN A 211 -27.29 7.64 9.57
CA GLN A 211 -26.15 7.61 10.47
C GLN A 211 -25.20 8.76 10.14
N ASN A 212 -25.17 9.78 10.99
CA ASN A 212 -24.10 10.78 10.97
C ASN A 212 -22.90 10.23 11.75
N LEU A 213 -21.68 10.37 11.19
CA LEU A 213 -20.45 9.85 11.80
C LEU A 213 -19.81 10.82 12.78
N ASN A 214 -20.04 12.14 12.63
CA ASN A 214 -19.43 13.14 13.51
C ASN A 214 -19.90 12.95 14.97
N GLY A 215 -18.93 12.67 15.85
CA GLY A 215 -19.19 12.35 17.25
C GLY A 215 -19.85 10.98 17.50
N ALA A 216 -19.82 10.08 16.51
CA ALA A 216 -20.42 8.75 16.59
C ALA A 216 -19.56 7.66 15.91
N ILE A 217 -18.26 7.92 15.68
CA ILE A 217 -17.35 6.96 15.02
C ILE A 217 -17.28 5.66 15.82
N ASP A 218 -17.18 5.76 17.14
CA ASP A 218 -17.08 4.60 18.04
C ASP A 218 -18.39 3.81 18.19
N GLU A 219 -19.48 4.34 17.65
CA GLU A 219 -20.81 3.69 17.70
C GLU A 219 -21.05 2.78 16.49
N VAL A 220 -20.18 2.80 15.48
CA VAL A 220 -20.38 2.08 14.22
C VAL A 220 -19.32 1.02 13.96
N VAL A 221 -19.77 -0.13 13.47
CA VAL A 221 -18.91 -1.22 13.04
C VAL A 221 -19.39 -1.77 11.71
N LEU A 222 -18.46 -2.38 10.94
CA LEU A 222 -18.80 -3.13 9.73
C LEU A 222 -19.47 -4.45 10.12
N LYS A 223 -20.62 -4.74 9.53
CA LYS A 223 -21.32 -6.01 9.63
C LYS A 223 -21.25 -6.71 8.28
N PHE A 224 -20.43 -7.76 8.19
CA PHE A 224 -20.31 -8.58 6.99
C PHE A 224 -21.47 -9.57 6.94
N GLU A 225 -22.27 -9.49 5.89
CA GLU A 225 -23.27 -10.49 5.50
C GLU A 225 -22.71 -11.29 4.31
N ARG A 226 -23.41 -12.32 3.84
CA ARG A 226 -22.87 -13.17 2.76
C ARG A 226 -22.45 -12.39 1.52
N SER A 227 -23.36 -11.61 0.94
CA SER A 227 -23.15 -10.92 -0.34
C SER A 227 -23.07 -9.39 -0.24
N LYS A 228 -23.14 -8.83 0.96
CA LYS A 228 -23.13 -7.38 1.22
C LYS A 228 -22.55 -7.05 2.59
N VAL A 229 -22.17 -5.80 2.75
CA VAL A 229 -21.67 -5.26 4.02
C VAL A 229 -22.58 -4.11 4.45
N ARG A 230 -22.92 -4.09 5.72
CA ARG A 230 -23.71 -3.04 6.35
C ARG A 230 -22.87 -2.29 7.38
N VAL A 231 -23.27 -1.07 7.69
CA VAL A 231 -22.84 -0.37 8.90
C VAL A 231 -23.84 -0.67 10.00
N ARG A 232 -23.38 -1.20 11.14
CA ARG A 232 -24.19 -1.41 12.33
C ARG A 232 -23.87 -0.36 13.36
N ASN A 233 -24.89 0.35 13.83
CA ASN A 233 -24.77 1.17 15.03
C ASN A 233 -24.95 0.26 16.25
N VAL A 234 -23.92 0.13 17.07
CA VAL A 234 -23.90 -0.76 18.23
C VAL A 234 -24.57 -0.16 19.46
N ALA A 235 -24.71 1.16 19.52
CA ALA A 235 -25.39 1.85 20.63
C ALA A 235 -26.93 1.66 20.60
N TYR A 236 -27.50 1.57 19.39
CA TYR A 236 -28.94 1.45 19.18
C TYR A 236 -29.36 0.12 18.55
N ASP A 237 -28.40 -0.71 18.19
CA ASP A 237 -28.60 -1.97 17.45
C ASP A 237 -29.40 -1.77 16.15
N THR A 238 -28.99 -0.80 15.34
CA THR A 238 -29.62 -0.47 14.07
C THR A 238 -28.68 -0.66 12.89
N LEU A 239 -29.24 -0.83 11.69
CA LEU A 239 -28.52 -0.93 10.42
C LEU A 239 -28.95 0.23 9.51
N PRO A 240 -28.41 1.44 9.66
CA PRO A 240 -28.83 2.61 8.89
C PRO A 240 -28.72 2.40 7.38
N VAL A 241 -29.56 3.10 6.62
CA VAL A 241 -29.60 3.05 5.15
C VAL A 241 -28.68 4.08 4.54
N VAL A 242 -28.59 5.26 5.17
CA VAL A 242 -27.78 6.39 4.71
C VAL A 242 -26.64 6.60 5.71
N ILE A 243 -25.41 6.56 5.24
CA ILE A 243 -24.22 6.82 6.06
C ILE A 243 -23.61 8.13 5.61
N HIS A 244 -23.54 9.09 6.52
CA HIS A 244 -23.08 10.45 6.26
C HIS A 244 -21.80 10.77 7.03
N GLY A 245 -20.72 11.01 6.31
CA GLY A 245 -19.41 11.41 6.84
C GLY A 245 -19.33 12.92 7.06
N ASN A 246 -20.25 13.47 7.84
CA ASN A 246 -20.34 14.90 8.09
C ASN A 246 -19.16 15.45 8.91
N GLY A 247 -18.83 16.73 8.69
CA GLY A 247 -17.73 17.39 9.39
C GLY A 247 -16.35 16.72 9.12
N PRO A 248 -15.56 16.44 10.16
CA PRO A 248 -14.19 15.91 10.02
C PRO A 248 -14.14 14.39 9.74
N THR A 249 -15.27 13.70 9.55
CA THR A 249 -15.34 12.24 9.50
C THR A 249 -15.31 11.64 8.09
N LYS A 250 -14.89 12.43 7.10
CA LYS A 250 -14.81 11.96 5.70
C LYS A 250 -13.88 10.78 5.51
N LEU A 251 -12.79 10.70 6.28
CA LEU A 251 -11.84 9.58 6.21
C LEU A 251 -12.47 8.28 6.75
N GLN A 252 -13.27 8.34 7.80
CA GLN A 252 -14.02 7.20 8.30
C GLN A 252 -15.06 6.73 7.27
N LEU A 253 -15.73 7.67 6.61
CA LEU A 253 -16.62 7.31 5.50
C LEU A 253 -15.86 6.65 4.35
N ASN A 254 -14.66 7.10 4.00
CA ASN A 254 -13.83 6.49 2.97
C ASN A 254 -13.45 5.04 3.36
N TYR A 255 -13.10 4.82 4.62
CA TYR A 255 -12.85 3.47 5.14
C TYR A 255 -14.09 2.56 5.01
N LEU A 256 -15.25 3.02 5.47
CA LEU A 256 -16.51 2.26 5.35
C LEU A 256 -16.88 2.02 3.87
N GLY A 257 -16.60 2.98 3.01
CA GLY A 257 -16.86 2.91 1.57
C GLY A 257 -16.01 1.88 0.81
N ASN A 258 -14.93 1.40 1.40
CA ASN A 258 -14.16 0.27 0.87
C ASN A 258 -14.96 -1.05 0.93
N TYR A 259 -16.01 -1.10 1.73
CA TYR A 259 -16.81 -2.31 1.99
C TYR A 259 -18.28 -2.17 1.60
N VAL A 260 -18.89 -1.05 2.00
CA VAL A 260 -20.35 -0.84 1.91
C VAL A 260 -20.75 -0.28 0.55
N PRO A 261 -21.81 -0.81 -0.09
CA PRO A 261 -22.60 -1.98 0.29
C PRO A 261 -22.00 -3.33 -0.16
N THR A 262 -21.23 -3.36 -1.23
CA THR A 262 -20.65 -4.57 -1.85
C THR A 262 -19.27 -4.33 -2.43
N ALA A 263 -18.60 -3.25 -2.04
CA ALA A 263 -17.31 -2.88 -2.62
C ALA A 263 -16.25 -3.96 -2.33
N TRP A 264 -16.28 -4.53 -1.12
CA TRP A 264 -15.52 -5.73 -0.79
C TRP A 264 -16.28 -6.63 0.18
N THR A 265 -16.33 -7.93 -0.10
CA THR A 265 -16.98 -8.93 0.78
C THR A 265 -16.08 -10.15 0.94
N TYR A 266 -16.26 -10.91 2.02
CA TYR A 266 -15.54 -12.18 2.19
C TYR A 266 -15.91 -13.25 1.17
N GLU A 267 -17.14 -13.22 0.63
CA GLU A 267 -17.63 -14.20 -0.33
C GLU A 267 -17.14 -13.93 -1.76
N HIS A 268 -17.11 -12.65 -2.16
CA HIS A 268 -16.83 -12.26 -3.55
C HIS A 268 -15.53 -11.44 -3.71
N GLY A 269 -14.83 -11.14 -2.62
CA GLY A 269 -13.68 -10.25 -2.67
C GLY A 269 -14.06 -8.83 -3.11
N CYS A 270 -13.27 -8.23 -3.97
CA CYS A 270 -13.50 -6.89 -4.49
C CYS A 270 -14.62 -6.86 -5.54
N GLY A 271 -15.79 -6.39 -5.15
CA GLY A 271 -16.96 -6.28 -6.02
C GLY A 271 -16.96 -5.09 -6.98
N GLY A 272 -16.03 -4.18 -6.84
CA GLY A 272 -15.96 -2.95 -7.66
C GLY A 272 -14.62 -2.71 -8.36
N CYS A 273 -13.69 -3.66 -8.27
CA CYS A 273 -12.35 -3.50 -8.83
C CYS A 273 -12.33 -3.47 -10.36
N ASP A 274 -13.25 -4.18 -11.00
CA ASP A 274 -13.25 -4.33 -12.46
C ASP A 274 -14.20 -3.34 -13.18
N ASP A 275 -14.87 -2.44 -12.45
CA ASP A 275 -15.91 -1.59 -13.04
C ASP A 275 -15.33 -0.51 -13.90
N ASP A 276 -14.28 0.02 -13.92
CA ASP A 276 -13.81 1.17 -14.72
C ASP A 276 -12.41 0.93 -15.33
N LEU A 277 -12.03 -0.33 -15.55
CA LEU A 277 -10.70 -0.68 -16.06
C LEU A 277 -10.46 -0.08 -17.47
N LEU A 278 -9.23 0.37 -17.68
CA LEU A 278 -8.71 0.69 -19.01
C LEU A 278 -8.02 -0.55 -19.57
N LEU A 279 -8.29 -0.87 -20.83
CA LEU A 279 -7.62 -1.96 -21.55
C LEU A 279 -6.49 -1.38 -22.39
N LEU A 280 -5.25 -1.53 -21.96
CA LEU A 280 -4.06 -1.06 -22.68
C LEU A 280 -3.42 -2.16 -23.54
N GLY A 281 -3.81 -3.42 -23.35
CA GLY A 281 -3.15 -4.58 -23.95
C GLY A 281 -3.10 -4.63 -25.47
N ASP A 282 -4.08 -4.02 -26.15
CA ASP A 282 -4.20 -4.04 -27.62
C ASP A 282 -3.64 -2.77 -28.29
N GLN A 283 -3.09 -1.84 -27.52
CA GLN A 283 -2.55 -0.58 -28.06
C GLN A 283 -1.13 -0.78 -28.59
N GLN A 284 -0.82 -0.08 -29.70
CA GLN A 284 0.56 -0.01 -30.18
C GLN A 284 1.39 0.88 -29.27
N ASP A 285 2.70 0.64 -29.22
CA ASP A 285 3.63 1.38 -28.34
C ASP A 285 3.53 2.91 -28.49
N VAL A 286 3.25 3.39 -29.70
CA VAL A 286 3.13 4.83 -29.99
C VAL A 286 1.85 5.45 -29.45
N ASP A 287 0.82 4.65 -29.20
CA ASP A 287 -0.50 5.10 -28.73
C ASP A 287 -0.62 4.99 -27.19
N LEU A 288 0.34 4.33 -26.54
CA LEU A 288 0.34 4.22 -25.10
C LEU A 288 0.52 5.59 -24.41
N PRO A 289 -0.05 5.79 -23.22
CA PRO A 289 0.06 7.04 -22.47
C PRO A 289 1.49 7.52 -22.28
N LEU A 290 1.71 8.84 -22.34
CA LEU A 290 2.99 9.45 -22.01
C LEU A 290 3.14 9.60 -20.50
N VAL A 291 4.21 9.04 -19.95
CA VAL A 291 4.50 9.01 -18.52
C VAL A 291 5.69 9.88 -18.18
N PHE A 292 5.54 10.72 -17.19
CA PHE A 292 6.64 11.44 -16.55
C PHE A 292 7.08 10.62 -15.32
N LEU A 293 8.13 9.84 -15.50
CA LEU A 293 8.74 9.02 -14.45
C LEU A 293 9.75 9.84 -13.67
N SER A 294 9.50 10.02 -12.39
CA SER A 294 10.35 10.80 -11.49
C SER A 294 10.91 9.91 -10.38
N VAL A 295 12.22 9.90 -10.28
CA VAL A 295 12.99 9.07 -9.34
C VAL A 295 13.64 9.97 -8.30
N PHE A 296 13.46 9.65 -7.01
CA PHE A 296 13.99 10.40 -5.89
C PHE A 296 14.93 9.53 -5.05
N ILE A 297 16.17 10.00 -4.89
CA ILE A 297 17.23 9.34 -4.11
C ILE A 297 17.67 10.32 -3.03
N GLU A 298 16.94 10.33 -1.91
CA GLU A 298 17.09 11.35 -0.87
C GLU A 298 17.99 10.90 0.28
N HIS A 299 18.22 9.60 0.40
CA HIS A 299 19.11 9.01 1.41
C HIS A 299 19.88 7.84 0.84
N PRO A 300 21.02 7.46 1.46
CA PRO A 300 21.76 6.27 1.05
C PRO A 300 20.89 5.02 1.07
N THR A 301 20.80 4.34 -0.06
CA THR A 301 19.90 3.20 -0.26
C THR A 301 20.67 2.00 -0.76
N PRO A 302 20.53 0.80 -0.16
CA PRO A 302 21.15 -0.41 -0.66
C PRO A 302 20.51 -0.86 -1.97
N PHE A 303 21.24 -1.60 -2.78
CA PHE A 303 20.80 -2.22 -4.04
C PHE A 303 20.35 -1.20 -5.10
N LEU A 304 20.98 -0.03 -5.14
CA LEU A 304 20.61 1.01 -6.10
C LEU A 304 20.85 0.60 -7.56
N ASP A 305 21.90 -0.16 -7.86
CA ASP A 305 22.13 -0.66 -9.23
C ASP A 305 20.99 -1.56 -9.69
N GLU A 306 20.46 -2.42 -8.81
CA GLU A 306 19.32 -3.29 -9.08
C GLU A 306 18.02 -2.48 -9.23
N PHE A 307 17.83 -1.44 -8.43
CA PHE A 307 16.72 -0.49 -8.57
C PHE A 307 16.75 0.18 -9.96
N LEU A 308 17.88 0.74 -10.36
CA LEU A 308 18.04 1.40 -11.65
C LEU A 308 17.83 0.44 -12.82
N GLN A 309 18.31 -0.81 -12.69
CA GLN A 309 18.10 -1.85 -13.70
C GLN A 309 16.61 -2.18 -13.88
N ARG A 310 15.81 -2.18 -12.80
CA ARG A 310 14.36 -2.39 -12.89
C ARG A 310 13.64 -1.28 -13.66
N LEU A 311 14.12 -0.05 -13.62
CA LEU A 311 13.57 1.04 -14.45
C LEU A 311 13.75 0.76 -15.94
N VAL A 312 14.89 0.18 -16.32
CA VAL A 312 15.17 -0.18 -17.71
C VAL A 312 14.38 -1.40 -18.17
N THR A 313 14.22 -2.39 -17.29
CA THR A 313 13.54 -3.66 -17.61
C THR A 313 12.03 -3.60 -17.41
N MET A 314 11.48 -2.47 -16.93
CA MET A 314 10.05 -2.25 -16.84
C MET A 314 9.39 -2.50 -18.21
N ASN A 315 8.30 -3.26 -18.22
CA ASN A 315 7.56 -3.61 -19.44
C ASN A 315 6.67 -2.45 -19.92
N TYR A 316 7.34 -1.36 -20.31
CA TYR A 316 6.72 -0.17 -20.88
C TYR A 316 7.67 0.49 -21.87
N PRO A 317 7.20 0.99 -23.03
CA PRO A 317 8.08 1.59 -24.04
C PRO A 317 8.83 2.79 -23.49
N LYS A 318 10.15 2.76 -23.53
CA LYS A 318 10.99 3.85 -23.01
C LYS A 318 10.79 5.15 -23.80
N THR A 319 10.37 5.04 -25.07
CA THR A 319 9.99 6.18 -25.92
C THR A 319 8.75 6.93 -25.43
N ARG A 320 7.94 6.30 -24.55
CA ARG A 320 6.77 6.90 -23.90
C ARG A 320 7.03 7.30 -22.45
N ILE A 321 8.29 7.32 -22.02
CA ILE A 321 8.71 7.76 -20.69
C ILE A 321 9.61 8.98 -20.82
N ARG A 322 9.30 10.05 -20.10
CA ARG A 322 10.21 11.15 -19.78
C ARG A 322 10.77 10.92 -18.40
N LEU A 323 12.09 10.86 -18.30
CA LEU A 323 12.79 10.49 -17.06
C LEU A 323 13.29 11.73 -16.33
N PHE A 324 12.98 11.84 -15.06
CA PHE A 324 13.57 12.78 -14.13
C PHE A 324 14.23 12.02 -12.98
N ILE A 325 15.48 12.32 -12.67
CA ILE A 325 16.19 11.76 -11.52
C ILE A 325 16.70 12.89 -10.64
N HIS A 326 16.31 12.87 -9.37
CA HIS A 326 16.92 13.70 -8.33
C HIS A 326 17.76 12.79 -7.42
N ASN A 327 19.06 13.07 -7.37
CA ASN A 327 19.99 12.39 -6.47
C ASN A 327 20.55 13.41 -5.47
N ASN A 328 20.21 13.27 -4.20
CA ASN A 328 20.71 14.11 -3.11
C ASN A 328 21.86 13.45 -2.32
N VAL A 329 22.39 12.31 -2.82
CA VAL A 329 23.36 11.48 -2.11
C VAL A 329 24.68 11.37 -2.89
N VAL A 330 25.72 12.00 -2.39
CA VAL A 330 27.07 11.97 -3.01
C VAL A 330 27.57 10.56 -3.24
N TYR A 331 27.38 9.65 -2.29
CA TYR A 331 27.76 8.23 -2.42
C TYR A 331 27.19 7.58 -3.69
N HIS A 332 26.01 7.97 -4.13
CA HIS A 332 25.33 7.37 -5.27
C HIS A 332 25.67 8.00 -6.62
N GLU A 333 26.47 9.07 -6.67
CA GLU A 333 26.83 9.73 -7.95
C GLU A 333 27.40 8.74 -8.98
N GLN A 334 28.33 7.89 -8.56
CA GLN A 334 28.94 6.91 -9.47
C GLN A 334 27.95 5.88 -10.02
N HIS A 335 26.97 5.44 -9.20
CA HIS A 335 25.91 4.53 -9.65
C HIS A 335 25.03 5.20 -10.70
N ILE A 336 24.64 6.44 -10.43
CA ILE A 336 23.79 7.25 -11.33
C ILE A 336 24.53 7.57 -12.61
N GLN A 337 25.81 7.95 -12.55
CA GLN A 337 26.60 8.23 -13.73
C GLN A 337 26.75 7.02 -14.66
N ARG A 338 27.06 5.83 -14.11
CA ARG A 338 27.09 4.57 -14.88
C ARG A 338 25.77 4.26 -15.56
N PHE A 339 24.65 4.45 -14.83
CA PHE A 339 23.31 4.28 -15.38
C PHE A 339 23.04 5.29 -16.49
N TRP A 340 23.35 6.57 -16.28
CA TRP A 340 23.13 7.66 -17.21
C TRP A 340 23.88 7.46 -18.53
N GLU A 341 25.16 7.13 -18.47
CA GLU A 341 25.99 6.87 -19.64
C GLU A 341 25.48 5.71 -20.50
N ARG A 342 24.94 4.67 -19.87
CA ARG A 342 24.48 3.46 -20.57
C ARG A 342 23.04 3.56 -21.09
N HIS A 343 22.16 4.23 -20.36
CA HIS A 343 20.73 4.07 -20.55
C HIS A 343 19.97 5.35 -20.88
N ARG A 344 20.55 6.54 -20.70
CA ARG A 344 19.87 7.81 -21.01
C ARG A 344 19.32 7.84 -22.42
N VAL A 345 20.02 7.29 -23.37
CA VAL A 345 19.63 7.26 -24.81
C VAL A 345 18.29 6.55 -25.06
N LEU A 346 17.86 5.70 -24.16
CA LEU A 346 16.57 4.98 -24.25
C LEU A 346 15.37 5.92 -24.03
N PHE A 347 15.58 7.03 -23.33
CA PHE A 347 14.51 7.96 -22.94
C PHE A 347 14.59 9.23 -23.83
N PRO A 348 13.48 9.64 -24.47
CA PRO A 348 13.48 10.80 -25.38
C PRO A 348 13.88 12.10 -24.70
N ASP A 349 13.46 12.23 -23.44
CA ASP A 349 13.74 13.38 -22.62
C ASP A 349 14.09 12.90 -21.21
N ALA A 350 15.28 13.31 -20.74
CA ALA A 350 15.82 12.87 -19.46
C ALA A 350 16.54 14.02 -18.77
N VAL A 351 16.20 14.25 -17.51
CA VAL A 351 16.77 15.29 -16.65
C VAL A 351 17.39 14.64 -15.42
N LEU A 352 18.60 15.02 -15.11
CA LEU A 352 19.33 14.61 -13.91
C LEU A 352 19.66 15.83 -13.07
N VAL A 353 19.29 15.82 -11.80
CA VAL A 353 19.66 16.80 -10.79
C VAL A 353 20.53 16.11 -9.76
N GLY A 354 21.77 16.54 -9.63
CA GLY A 354 22.76 15.93 -8.73
C GLY A 354 22.86 16.64 -7.37
N PRO A 355 23.67 16.10 -6.45
CA PRO A 355 23.85 16.66 -5.11
C PRO A 355 24.49 18.07 -5.13
N GLU A 356 25.29 18.36 -6.15
CA GLU A 356 25.96 19.66 -6.35
C GLU A 356 24.97 20.82 -6.55
N GLU A 357 23.78 20.55 -7.02
CA GLU A 357 22.73 21.55 -7.19
C GLU A 357 22.06 21.94 -5.87
N ASN A 358 22.28 21.18 -4.81
CA ASN A 358 21.76 21.41 -3.46
C ASN A 358 20.26 21.73 -3.44
N LEU A 359 19.48 20.99 -4.25
CA LEU A 359 18.04 21.18 -4.37
C LEU A 359 17.33 20.39 -3.27
N PRO A 360 16.55 21.03 -2.37
CA PRO A 360 15.78 20.30 -1.36
C PRO A 360 14.73 19.38 -1.98
N GLU A 361 14.42 18.29 -1.28
CA GLU A 361 13.47 17.24 -1.73
C GLU A 361 12.13 17.82 -2.16
N GLU A 362 11.51 18.64 -1.32
CA GLU A 362 10.20 19.23 -1.60
C GLU A 362 10.19 20.11 -2.86
N LYS A 363 11.31 20.76 -3.17
CA LYS A 363 11.48 21.54 -4.40
C LYS A 363 11.73 20.66 -5.61
N ALA A 364 12.49 19.58 -5.45
CA ALA A 364 12.73 18.62 -6.52
C ALA A 364 11.42 17.91 -6.91
N ARG A 365 10.61 17.49 -5.93
CA ARG A 365 9.29 16.90 -6.17
C ARG A 365 8.34 17.88 -6.84
N THR A 366 8.36 19.14 -6.41
CA THR A 366 7.57 20.23 -7.04
C THR A 366 7.99 20.43 -8.49
N MET A 367 9.29 20.53 -8.77
CA MET A 367 9.81 20.71 -10.13
C MET A 367 9.40 19.55 -11.05
N ALA A 368 9.47 18.32 -10.57
CA ALA A 368 9.11 17.14 -11.33
C ALA A 368 7.61 17.09 -11.69
N ILE A 369 6.74 17.36 -10.73
CA ILE A 369 5.29 17.31 -10.95
C ILE A 369 4.80 18.49 -11.79
N GLU A 370 5.40 19.66 -11.63
CA GLU A 370 5.11 20.84 -12.46
C GLU A 370 5.50 20.64 -13.93
N ALA A 371 6.54 19.86 -14.22
CA ALA A 371 6.90 19.52 -15.59
C ALA A 371 5.75 18.76 -16.30
N CYS A 372 5.07 17.86 -15.59
CA CYS A 372 3.87 17.20 -16.08
C CYS A 372 2.67 18.14 -16.18
N GLN A 373 2.46 19.02 -15.18
CA GLN A 373 1.38 20.01 -15.22
C GLN A 373 1.49 20.96 -16.42
N LYS A 374 2.69 21.41 -16.73
CA LYS A 374 2.97 22.34 -17.83
C LYS A 374 2.93 21.69 -19.22
N ASN A 375 2.97 20.35 -19.29
CA ASN A 375 2.95 19.62 -20.55
C ASN A 375 1.56 19.01 -20.82
N PRO A 376 0.81 19.52 -21.81
CA PRO A 376 -0.51 18.98 -22.15
C PRO A 376 -0.50 17.51 -22.56
N GLY A 377 0.64 17.00 -23.06
CA GLY A 377 0.80 15.60 -23.46
C GLY A 377 1.15 14.66 -22.31
N CYS A 378 1.37 15.16 -21.09
CA CYS A 378 1.60 14.29 -19.94
C CYS A 378 0.30 13.60 -19.52
N ASP A 379 0.20 12.30 -19.73
CA ASP A 379 -0.97 11.53 -19.34
C ASP A 379 -0.90 11.07 -17.89
N TYR A 380 0.31 10.72 -17.43
CA TYR A 380 0.54 10.27 -16.05
C TYR A 380 1.87 10.81 -15.51
N PHE A 381 1.86 11.12 -14.22
CA PHE A 381 3.04 11.36 -13.40
C PHE A 381 3.27 10.13 -12.52
N PHE A 382 4.45 9.51 -12.62
CA PHE A 382 4.82 8.33 -11.85
C PHE A 382 6.03 8.64 -10.97
N SER A 383 5.83 8.70 -9.66
CA SER A 383 6.86 8.96 -8.66
C SER A 383 7.37 7.67 -8.05
N ILE A 384 8.68 7.50 -7.95
CA ILE A 384 9.32 6.33 -7.32
C ILE A 384 10.51 6.79 -6.49
N ASP A 385 10.54 6.41 -5.21
CA ASP A 385 11.70 6.56 -4.33
C ASP A 385 12.67 5.38 -4.48
N SER A 386 13.94 5.62 -4.20
CA SER A 386 15.01 4.61 -4.40
C SER A 386 14.90 3.38 -3.49
N ASP A 387 14.19 3.47 -2.37
CA ASP A 387 13.96 2.36 -1.43
C ASP A 387 12.77 1.46 -1.80
N VAL A 388 12.38 1.49 -3.07
CA VAL A 388 11.31 0.68 -3.67
C VAL A 388 11.91 -0.36 -4.62
N ALA A 389 11.59 -1.63 -4.43
CA ALA A 389 11.94 -2.71 -5.35
C ALA A 389 10.69 -3.20 -6.09
N LEU A 390 10.43 -2.65 -7.28
CA LEU A 390 9.34 -3.10 -8.16
C LEU A 390 9.77 -4.34 -8.92
N THR A 391 9.46 -5.52 -8.39
CA THR A 391 9.84 -6.80 -8.99
C THR A 391 8.90 -7.25 -10.10
N ASN A 392 7.70 -6.69 -10.15
CA ASN A 392 6.76 -6.92 -11.25
C ASN A 392 7.01 -5.89 -12.36
N PRO A 393 7.50 -6.29 -13.53
CA PRO A 393 7.80 -5.36 -14.62
C PRO A 393 6.56 -4.70 -15.22
N ASP A 394 5.36 -5.24 -15.01
CA ASP A 394 4.09 -4.73 -15.51
C ASP A 394 3.41 -3.72 -14.56
N THR A 395 4.04 -3.39 -13.43
CA THR A 395 3.46 -2.53 -12.38
C THR A 395 2.87 -1.25 -12.94
N LEU A 396 3.60 -0.52 -13.77
CA LEU A 396 3.13 0.76 -14.35
C LEU A 396 1.85 0.58 -15.18
N ARG A 397 1.82 -0.44 -16.05
CA ARG A 397 0.64 -0.77 -16.87
C ARG A 397 -0.55 -1.14 -16.00
N ILE A 398 -0.37 -2.03 -15.03
CA ILE A 398 -1.44 -2.47 -14.11
C ILE A 398 -2.04 -1.27 -13.37
N LEU A 399 -1.20 -0.37 -12.84
CA LEU A 399 -1.68 0.83 -12.15
C LEU A 399 -2.48 1.79 -13.06
N MET A 400 -2.08 1.92 -14.32
CA MET A 400 -2.84 2.71 -15.30
C MET A 400 -4.18 2.08 -15.61
N GLU A 401 -4.22 0.75 -15.79
CA GLU A 401 -5.43 -0.01 -16.11
C GLU A 401 -6.47 0.06 -14.99
N GLU A 402 -6.05 0.24 -13.74
CA GLU A 402 -6.95 0.51 -12.60
C GLU A 402 -7.70 1.85 -12.71
N ASN A 403 -7.27 2.76 -13.58
CA ASN A 403 -7.97 3.99 -13.96
C ASN A 403 -8.34 4.94 -12.80
N LYS A 404 -7.52 5.02 -11.75
CA LYS A 404 -7.77 5.93 -10.62
C LYS A 404 -7.02 7.25 -10.79
N SER A 405 -7.54 8.32 -10.19
CA SER A 405 -6.89 9.65 -10.22
C SER A 405 -5.52 9.64 -9.56
N VAL A 406 -5.41 8.96 -8.42
CA VAL A 406 -4.18 8.74 -7.65
C VAL A 406 -4.18 7.30 -7.15
N ILE A 407 -3.13 6.56 -7.45
CA ILE A 407 -3.02 5.15 -7.06
C ILE A 407 -1.57 4.78 -6.75
N ALA A 408 -1.40 3.93 -5.74
CA ALA A 408 -0.13 3.31 -5.38
C ALA A 408 -0.22 1.78 -5.42
N PRO A 409 0.86 1.07 -5.78
CA PRO A 409 0.96 -0.36 -5.53
C PRO A 409 1.19 -0.57 -4.04
N MET A 410 0.59 -1.59 -3.43
CA MET A 410 0.89 -1.93 -2.04
C MET A 410 2.24 -2.66 -1.97
N LEU A 411 3.15 -2.10 -1.21
CA LEU A 411 4.48 -2.64 -0.94
C LEU A 411 4.69 -2.73 0.57
N SER A 412 5.38 -3.77 1.01
CA SER A 412 5.74 -3.93 2.42
C SER A 412 7.21 -4.33 2.58
N LYS A 413 7.77 -4.08 3.75
CA LYS A 413 9.10 -4.61 4.13
C LYS A 413 8.96 -6.10 4.41
N HIS A 414 9.88 -6.89 3.88
CA HIS A 414 9.87 -8.34 4.07
C HIS A 414 9.81 -8.72 5.56
N GLY A 415 8.85 -9.60 5.89
CA GLY A 415 8.65 -10.10 7.25
C GLY A 415 8.20 -9.05 8.29
N LYS A 416 7.77 -7.86 7.85
CA LYS A 416 7.30 -6.77 8.72
C LYS A 416 5.93 -6.27 8.29
N LEU A 417 5.16 -5.77 9.26
CA LEU A 417 3.88 -5.11 9.01
C LEU A 417 4.07 -3.60 8.74
N TRP A 418 5.03 -3.26 7.90
CA TRP A 418 5.33 -1.90 7.47
C TRP A 418 5.16 -1.80 5.96
N SER A 419 4.36 -0.84 5.52
CA SER A 419 4.00 -0.66 4.10
C SER A 419 4.13 0.81 3.67
N ASN A 420 3.85 1.07 2.40
CA ASN A 420 3.85 2.39 1.79
C ASN A 420 2.48 3.10 1.85
N PHE A 421 1.59 2.70 2.74
CA PHE A 421 0.33 3.39 2.98
C PHE A 421 -0.03 3.37 4.46
N TRP A 422 -0.89 4.33 4.87
CA TRP A 422 -1.54 4.32 6.17
C TRP A 422 -3.01 3.99 6.02
N GLY A 423 -3.55 3.15 6.89
CA GLY A 423 -4.97 2.78 6.88
C GLY A 423 -5.88 3.84 7.48
N ALA A 424 -5.36 4.65 8.40
CA ALA A 424 -6.09 5.71 9.09
C ALA A 424 -5.13 6.84 9.52
N LEU A 425 -5.71 7.96 9.97
CA LEU A 425 -4.99 9.05 10.63
C LEU A 425 -5.50 9.23 12.05
N SER A 426 -4.58 9.60 12.97
CA SER A 426 -4.93 10.09 14.29
C SER A 426 -5.61 11.48 14.21
N PRO A 427 -6.25 11.96 15.30
CA PRO A 427 -6.80 13.31 15.34
C PRO A 427 -5.79 14.41 15.02
N ASP A 428 -4.51 14.17 15.32
CA ASP A 428 -3.42 15.11 15.04
C ASP A 428 -2.89 15.01 13.61
N GLY A 429 -3.48 14.15 12.77
CA GLY A 429 -3.13 13.99 11.36
C GLY A 429 -1.94 13.07 11.07
N PHE A 430 -1.46 12.32 12.07
CA PHE A 430 -0.35 11.38 11.93
C PHE A 430 -0.82 9.94 11.71
N TYR A 431 0.14 9.04 11.49
CA TYR A 431 -0.08 7.62 11.27
C TYR A 431 -0.97 6.97 12.34
N SER A 432 -1.97 6.24 11.83
CA SER A 432 -2.78 5.31 12.61
C SER A 432 -3.10 4.08 11.76
N ARG A 433 -3.36 2.95 12.40
CA ARG A 433 -3.78 1.72 11.71
C ARG A 433 -5.30 1.64 11.68
N SER A 434 -5.86 1.32 10.50
CA SER A 434 -7.23 0.86 10.39
C SER A 434 -7.34 -0.60 10.86
N GLU A 435 -8.55 -1.04 11.17
CA GLU A 435 -8.80 -2.42 11.64
C GLU A 435 -8.37 -3.48 10.60
N ASP A 436 -8.49 -3.15 9.31
CA ASP A 436 -8.18 -4.03 8.19
C ASP A 436 -6.71 -3.99 7.72
N TYR A 437 -5.92 -3.05 8.24
CA TYR A 437 -4.55 -2.79 7.78
C TYR A 437 -3.68 -4.04 7.72
N ILE A 438 -3.70 -4.85 8.78
CA ILE A 438 -2.88 -6.06 8.87
C ILE A 438 -3.30 -7.09 7.81
N GLU A 439 -4.60 -7.28 7.62
CA GLU A 439 -5.13 -8.23 6.64
C GLU A 439 -4.83 -7.81 5.20
N ILE A 440 -4.85 -6.51 4.91
CA ILE A 440 -4.46 -5.96 3.60
C ILE A 440 -2.97 -6.19 3.36
N VAL A 441 -2.11 -5.82 4.31
CA VAL A 441 -0.65 -5.98 4.17
C VAL A 441 -0.24 -7.44 4.05
N GLN A 442 -0.95 -8.36 4.71
CA GLN A 442 -0.70 -9.79 4.62
C GLN A 442 -1.34 -10.47 3.39
N GLY A 443 -2.06 -9.72 2.55
CA GLY A 443 -2.76 -10.26 1.38
C GLY A 443 -3.97 -11.15 1.71
N LYS A 444 -4.50 -11.07 2.94
CA LYS A 444 -5.73 -11.78 3.34
C LYS A 444 -6.99 -11.11 2.79
N ARG A 445 -6.94 -9.79 2.64
CA ARG A 445 -7.92 -9.00 1.89
C ARG A 445 -7.22 -8.44 0.66
N VAL A 446 -7.68 -8.83 -0.51
CA VAL A 446 -7.14 -8.40 -1.81
C VAL A 446 -8.15 -7.50 -2.49
N GLY A 447 -7.73 -6.32 -2.93
CA GLY A 447 -8.62 -5.34 -3.55
C GLY A 447 -7.96 -4.01 -3.84
N LEU A 448 -8.81 -3.01 -3.99
CA LEU A 448 -8.46 -1.62 -4.25
C LEU A 448 -9.01 -0.76 -3.11
N TRP A 449 -8.12 -0.15 -2.34
CA TRP A 449 -8.44 0.46 -1.05
C TRP A 449 -8.27 1.97 -1.09
N ASN A 450 -9.32 2.72 -0.75
CA ASN A 450 -9.24 4.15 -0.53
C ASN A 450 -8.58 4.39 0.84
N VAL A 451 -7.43 5.06 0.83
CA VAL A 451 -6.58 5.27 2.01
C VAL A 451 -6.23 6.74 2.18
N PRO A 452 -5.98 7.21 3.40
CA PRO A 452 -5.67 8.62 3.66
C PRO A 452 -4.23 9.03 3.33
N TYR A 453 -3.30 8.07 3.18
CA TYR A 453 -1.88 8.35 2.98
C TYR A 453 -1.22 7.26 2.15
N ILE A 454 -0.43 7.69 1.18
CA ILE A 454 0.47 6.87 0.35
C ILE A 454 1.84 7.54 0.29
N THR A 455 2.89 6.74 0.11
CA THR A 455 4.27 7.24 0.03
C THR A 455 5.12 6.36 -0.88
N GLN A 456 6.31 6.83 -1.24
CA GLN A 456 7.40 6.13 -1.92
C GLN A 456 7.14 5.78 -3.38
N VAL A 457 5.96 5.33 -3.75
CA VAL A 457 5.61 5.07 -5.16
C VAL A 457 4.14 5.29 -5.40
N TYR A 458 3.81 6.13 -6.39
CA TYR A 458 2.43 6.40 -6.78
C TYR A 458 2.32 6.96 -8.20
N LEU A 459 1.16 6.75 -8.79
CA LEU A 459 0.77 7.22 -10.12
C LEU A 459 -0.34 8.25 -10.00
N VAL A 460 -0.20 9.38 -10.68
CA VAL A 460 -1.20 10.46 -10.72
C VAL A 460 -1.58 10.76 -12.16
N LYS A 461 -2.87 10.89 -12.45
CA LYS A 461 -3.34 11.30 -13.79
C LYS A 461 -2.93 12.74 -14.09
N GLY A 462 -2.33 12.97 -15.25
CA GLY A 462 -1.95 14.30 -15.72
C GLY A 462 -3.15 15.26 -15.87
N SER A 463 -4.31 14.75 -16.25
CA SER A 463 -5.56 15.54 -16.32
C SER A 463 -5.97 16.12 -14.96
N VAL A 464 -5.77 15.38 -13.87
CA VAL A 464 -6.06 15.83 -12.51
C VAL A 464 -5.05 16.89 -12.06
N LEU A 465 -3.78 16.72 -12.41
CA LEU A 465 -2.73 17.70 -12.15
C LEU A 465 -2.98 19.04 -12.84
N ARG A 466 -3.49 19.02 -14.07
CA ARG A 466 -3.79 20.23 -14.85
C ARG A 466 -5.14 20.89 -14.51
N SER A 467 -6.02 20.19 -13.82
CA SER A 467 -7.33 20.71 -13.42
C SER A 467 -7.36 21.07 -11.93
N LYS A 468 -7.73 20.12 -11.10
CA LYS A 468 -7.96 20.34 -9.65
C LYS A 468 -6.71 20.70 -8.86
N LEU A 469 -5.54 20.27 -9.32
CA LEU A 469 -4.27 20.45 -8.61
C LEU A 469 -3.38 21.56 -9.21
N SER A 470 -3.86 22.27 -10.23
CA SER A 470 -3.03 23.22 -10.99
C SER A 470 -2.61 24.48 -10.22
N GLN A 471 -3.32 24.83 -9.14
CA GLN A 471 -3.12 26.08 -8.39
C GLN A 471 -2.77 25.83 -6.90
N VAL A 472 -2.43 24.59 -6.53
CA VAL A 472 -2.14 24.24 -5.14
C VAL A 472 -0.69 23.78 -4.97
N SER A 473 -0.08 24.13 -3.84
CA SER A 473 1.23 23.61 -3.45
C SER A 473 1.07 22.15 -2.99
N LEU A 474 1.80 21.24 -3.64
CA LEU A 474 1.64 19.81 -3.40
C LEU A 474 2.64 19.24 -2.38
N PHE A 475 3.80 19.87 -2.19
CA PHE A 475 4.87 19.29 -1.37
C PHE A 475 5.46 20.25 -0.34
N VAL A 476 5.06 21.54 -0.36
CA VAL A 476 5.67 22.58 0.49
C VAL A 476 4.66 23.08 1.50
N ASP A 477 4.93 22.79 2.78
CA ASP A 477 4.31 23.42 3.94
C ASP A 477 5.31 23.39 5.11
N GLU A 478 5.37 24.47 5.91
CA GLU A 478 6.37 24.61 6.96
C GLU A 478 6.27 23.50 8.02
N GLY A 479 7.38 22.76 8.17
CA GLY A 479 7.53 21.75 9.23
C GLY A 479 6.82 20.41 9.00
N MET A 480 6.30 20.18 7.79
CA MET A 480 5.61 18.92 7.44
C MET A 480 6.38 18.18 6.35
N ASP A 481 6.41 16.86 6.47
CA ASP A 481 6.98 15.96 5.47
C ASP A 481 6.29 16.14 4.11
N PRO A 482 7.02 16.16 2.98
CA PRO A 482 6.46 16.38 1.64
C PRO A 482 5.32 15.41 1.28
N ASP A 483 5.42 14.13 1.64
CA ASP A 483 4.37 13.16 1.35
C ASP A 483 3.11 13.39 2.19
N MET A 484 3.27 13.88 3.42
CA MET A 484 2.12 14.28 4.25
C MET A 484 1.41 15.51 3.66
N VAL A 485 2.18 16.49 3.17
CA VAL A 485 1.61 17.67 2.48
C VAL A 485 0.86 17.25 1.23
N PHE A 486 1.49 16.40 0.41
CA PHE A 486 0.88 15.85 -0.81
C PHE A 486 -0.46 15.15 -0.51
N CYS A 487 -0.47 14.20 0.39
CA CYS A 487 -1.67 13.44 0.71
C CYS A 487 -2.78 14.30 1.31
N ARG A 488 -2.45 15.25 2.19
CA ARG A 488 -3.40 16.20 2.75
C ARG A 488 -4.02 17.06 1.65
N THR A 489 -3.20 17.62 0.77
CA THR A 489 -3.65 18.47 -0.33
C THR A 489 -4.58 17.71 -1.28
N ILE A 490 -4.23 16.47 -1.64
CA ILE A 490 -5.10 15.60 -2.46
C ILE A 490 -6.46 15.40 -1.79
N ARG A 491 -6.49 15.07 -0.49
CA ARG A 491 -7.74 14.88 0.26
C ARG A 491 -8.58 16.16 0.33
N ASP A 492 -7.94 17.31 0.57
CA ASP A 492 -8.61 18.61 0.66
C ASP A 492 -9.28 19.02 -0.65
N GLN A 493 -8.75 18.55 -1.78
CA GLN A 493 -9.36 18.72 -3.12
C GLN A 493 -10.45 17.68 -3.42
N GLY A 494 -10.84 16.84 -2.47
CA GLY A 494 -11.86 15.82 -2.62
C GLY A 494 -11.48 14.68 -3.58
N ILE A 495 -10.18 14.47 -3.80
CA ILE A 495 -9.65 13.41 -4.63
C ILE A 495 -9.34 12.19 -3.76
N PHE A 496 -9.77 11.00 -4.20
CA PHE A 496 -9.47 9.75 -3.51
C PHE A 496 -8.08 9.24 -3.91
N MET A 497 -7.37 8.72 -2.91
CA MET A 497 -6.12 7.99 -3.11
C MET A 497 -6.38 6.51 -2.88
N PHE A 498 -5.91 5.68 -3.79
CA PHE A 498 -6.06 4.24 -3.71
C PHE A 498 -4.72 3.55 -3.54
N VAL A 499 -4.73 2.45 -2.80
CA VAL A 499 -3.66 1.45 -2.80
C VAL A 499 -4.22 0.13 -3.33
N SER A 500 -3.50 -0.49 -4.26
CA SER A 500 -3.86 -1.79 -4.84
C SER A 500 -2.94 -2.87 -4.29
N ASN A 501 -3.52 -3.97 -3.81
CA ASN A 501 -2.80 -5.22 -3.52
C ASN A 501 -3.36 -6.39 -4.34
N ARG A 502 -3.94 -6.10 -5.52
CA ARG A 502 -4.51 -7.10 -6.44
C ARG A 502 -3.43 -7.94 -7.12
N ASP A 503 -2.24 -7.41 -7.23
CA ASP A 503 -1.06 -8.07 -7.76
C ASP A 503 0.09 -7.98 -6.78
N GLU A 504 1.09 -8.83 -6.96
CA GLU A 504 2.37 -8.69 -6.29
C GLU A 504 3.23 -7.73 -7.09
N PHE A 505 3.50 -6.55 -6.55
CA PHE A 505 4.25 -5.50 -7.25
C PHE A 505 5.72 -5.46 -6.88
N GLY A 506 6.06 -5.89 -5.67
CA GLY A 506 7.42 -5.83 -5.15
C GLY A 506 7.47 -5.65 -3.65
N ARG A 507 8.49 -4.93 -3.17
CA ARG A 507 8.75 -4.75 -1.74
C ARG A 507 9.44 -3.43 -1.45
N LEU A 508 9.44 -3.03 -0.18
CA LEU A 508 10.24 -1.92 0.32
C LEU A 508 11.61 -2.40 0.77
N VAL A 509 12.63 -1.61 0.48
CA VAL A 509 14.02 -1.86 0.89
C VAL A 509 14.28 -1.10 2.19
N ALA A 510 14.86 -1.77 3.19
CA ALA A 510 15.27 -1.13 4.43
C ALA A 510 16.64 -0.45 4.26
N SER A 511 16.73 0.83 4.59
CA SER A 511 17.94 1.64 4.42
C SER A 511 18.58 2.12 5.73
N ALA A 512 17.89 1.97 6.86
CA ALA A 512 18.31 2.55 8.15
C ALA A 512 19.67 2.07 8.67
N THR A 513 20.10 0.85 8.30
CA THR A 513 21.39 0.25 8.71
C THR A 513 22.45 0.29 7.61
N PHE A 514 22.14 0.95 6.48
CA PHE A 514 23.04 0.98 5.34
C PHE A 514 24.25 1.89 5.61
N ASN A 515 25.43 1.29 5.68
CA ASN A 515 26.68 1.98 6.01
C ASN A 515 27.57 2.15 4.77
N THR A 516 27.55 3.32 4.19
CA THR A 516 28.31 3.66 2.97
C THR A 516 29.83 3.80 3.16
N SER A 517 30.34 3.71 4.39
CA SER A 517 31.79 3.71 4.63
C SER A 517 32.48 2.38 4.24
N ARG A 518 31.71 1.33 4.01
CA ARG A 518 32.21 0.02 3.56
C ARG A 518 32.39 0.00 2.05
N LEU A 519 33.35 -0.79 1.55
CA LEU A 519 33.61 -0.87 0.11
C LEU A 519 32.41 -1.39 -0.70
N HIS A 520 31.75 -2.45 -0.22
CA HIS A 520 30.56 -3.04 -0.82
C HIS A 520 29.47 -3.20 0.24
N PRO A 521 28.80 -2.11 0.64
CA PRO A 521 27.91 -2.12 1.81
C PRO A 521 26.68 -3.02 1.63
N ASP A 522 26.24 -3.33 0.42
CA ASP A 522 25.14 -4.26 0.14
C ASP A 522 25.40 -5.67 0.71
N MET A 523 26.67 -6.10 0.80
CA MET A 523 27.02 -7.41 1.37
C MET A 523 26.49 -7.59 2.80
N TRP A 524 26.43 -6.51 3.59
CA TRP A 524 25.96 -6.53 4.99
C TRP A 524 24.45 -6.47 5.15
N GLN A 525 23.69 -6.50 4.05
CA GLN A 525 22.22 -6.33 4.07
C GLN A 525 21.44 -7.64 4.17
N ILE A 526 22.06 -8.77 4.41
CA ILE A 526 21.40 -10.09 4.47
C ILE A 526 20.32 -10.18 5.57
N PHE A 527 20.43 -9.41 6.66
CA PHE A 527 19.44 -9.40 7.73
C PHE A 527 18.25 -8.49 7.43
N ASP A 528 18.51 -7.28 6.93
CA ASP A 528 17.48 -6.27 6.75
C ASP A 528 16.77 -6.40 5.39
N ASN A 529 17.48 -6.87 4.37
CA ASN A 529 16.98 -7.02 2.99
C ASN A 529 17.32 -8.40 2.42
N PRO A 530 16.84 -9.50 3.02
CA PRO A 530 17.27 -10.86 2.66
C PRO A 530 16.91 -11.25 1.22
N LEU A 531 15.80 -10.74 0.68
CA LEU A 531 15.38 -11.06 -0.70
C LEU A 531 16.26 -10.34 -1.72
N ASP A 532 16.56 -9.05 -1.52
CA ASP A 532 17.45 -8.28 -2.39
C ASP A 532 18.88 -8.81 -2.31
N TRP A 533 19.31 -9.18 -1.10
CA TRP A 533 20.60 -9.83 -0.90
C TRP A 533 20.71 -11.15 -1.66
N ARG A 534 19.66 -11.97 -1.60
CA ARG A 534 19.59 -13.23 -2.35
C ARG A 534 19.68 -13.01 -3.86
N GLU A 535 18.93 -12.07 -4.41
CA GLU A 535 18.95 -11.76 -5.84
C GLU A 535 20.33 -11.32 -6.32
N LYS A 536 21.07 -10.57 -5.49
CA LYS A 536 22.40 -10.06 -5.86
C LYS A 536 23.52 -11.07 -5.64
N TYR A 537 23.48 -11.81 -4.54
CA TYR A 537 24.66 -12.52 -4.00
C TYR A 537 24.56 -14.04 -4.01
N VAL A 538 23.37 -14.63 -4.12
CA VAL A 538 23.21 -16.07 -4.25
C VAL A 538 23.20 -16.46 -5.73
N HIS A 539 23.79 -17.62 -6.05
CA HIS A 539 23.83 -18.11 -7.42
C HIS A 539 22.42 -18.32 -7.98
N GLU A 540 22.19 -17.92 -9.23
CA GLU A 540 20.87 -18.01 -9.90
C GLU A 540 20.26 -19.43 -9.92
N ASN A 541 21.13 -20.44 -10.00
CA ASN A 541 20.72 -21.85 -10.01
C ASN A 541 20.68 -22.49 -8.61
N TYR A 542 20.87 -21.75 -7.53
CA TYR A 542 20.89 -22.30 -6.17
C TYR A 542 19.61 -23.09 -5.85
N SER A 543 18.43 -22.57 -6.21
CA SER A 543 17.15 -23.25 -5.93
C SER A 543 17.04 -24.62 -6.63
N LYS A 544 17.69 -24.78 -7.78
CA LYS A 544 17.70 -26.04 -8.55
C LYS A 544 18.43 -27.19 -7.83
N ILE A 545 19.26 -26.88 -6.82
CA ILE A 545 19.88 -27.90 -5.96
C ILE A 545 18.82 -28.84 -5.37
N PHE A 546 17.64 -28.28 -5.05
CA PHE A 546 16.55 -29.03 -4.39
C PHE A 546 15.61 -29.75 -5.35
N GLU A 547 15.78 -29.57 -6.65
CA GLU A 547 15.03 -30.25 -7.71
C GLU A 547 15.74 -31.57 -8.06
N GLU A 548 15.06 -32.72 -7.94
CA GLU A 548 15.67 -34.03 -8.12
C GLU A 548 16.23 -34.28 -9.54
N ALA A 549 15.60 -33.70 -10.55
CA ALA A 549 15.97 -33.90 -11.96
C ALA A 549 16.95 -32.82 -12.51
N SER A 550 17.39 -31.87 -11.70
CA SER A 550 18.14 -30.70 -12.20
C SER A 550 19.60 -31.00 -12.56
N GLY A 551 20.20 -32.03 -11.95
CA GLY A 551 21.63 -32.34 -12.12
C GLY A 551 22.57 -31.24 -11.58
N MET A 552 22.07 -30.31 -10.76
CA MET A 552 22.85 -29.18 -10.22
C MET A 552 23.83 -29.58 -9.12
N VAL A 553 23.71 -30.78 -8.56
CA VAL A 553 24.66 -31.35 -7.59
C VAL A 553 25.49 -32.39 -8.28
N GLU A 554 26.80 -32.19 -8.29
CA GLU A 554 27.77 -33.15 -8.85
C GLU A 554 28.53 -33.82 -7.68
N GLN A 555 28.89 -35.08 -7.84
CA GLN A 555 29.72 -35.82 -6.88
C GLN A 555 31.05 -36.24 -7.52
N PRO A 556 32.07 -35.36 -7.52
CA PRO A 556 33.35 -35.63 -8.19
C PRO A 556 34.19 -36.70 -7.47
N CYS A 557 34.01 -36.85 -6.16
CA CYS A 557 34.71 -37.85 -5.34
C CYS A 557 33.74 -38.47 -4.33
N PRO A 558 34.04 -39.62 -3.72
CA PRO A 558 33.21 -40.20 -2.66
C PRO A 558 32.88 -39.20 -1.53
N ASP A 559 31.62 -38.99 -1.26
CA ASP A 559 31.08 -38.05 -0.25
C ASP A 559 31.54 -36.58 -0.41
N VAL A 560 32.02 -36.23 -1.59
CA VAL A 560 32.37 -34.85 -1.96
C VAL A 560 31.33 -34.34 -2.95
N TYR A 561 30.62 -33.28 -2.62
CA TYR A 561 29.55 -32.74 -3.43
C TYR A 561 29.87 -31.34 -3.92
N TRP A 562 29.47 -31.04 -5.12
CA TRP A 562 29.76 -29.81 -5.83
C TRP A 562 28.44 -29.16 -6.27
N PHE A 563 28.21 -27.88 -5.87
CA PHE A 563 26.96 -27.19 -6.11
C PHE A 563 27.12 -25.68 -6.20
N PRO A 564 26.21 -24.96 -6.89
CA PRO A 564 26.24 -23.50 -6.99
C PRO A 564 25.83 -22.84 -5.66
N ALA A 565 26.63 -21.89 -5.17
CA ALA A 565 26.39 -21.18 -3.91
C ALA A 565 26.34 -19.66 -4.09
N PHE A 566 27.38 -19.06 -4.63
CA PHE A 566 27.52 -17.63 -4.80
C PHE A 566 27.28 -17.17 -6.23
N SER A 567 26.70 -15.96 -6.39
CA SER A 567 26.79 -15.22 -7.64
C SER A 567 28.24 -14.79 -7.91
N GLU A 568 28.57 -14.51 -9.15
CA GLU A 568 29.90 -13.95 -9.49
C GLU A 568 30.15 -12.62 -8.77
N LYS A 569 29.09 -11.81 -8.60
CA LYS A 569 29.14 -10.54 -7.88
C LYS A 569 29.58 -10.71 -6.42
N MET A 570 29.06 -11.72 -5.73
CA MET A 570 29.48 -12.03 -4.36
C MET A 570 30.97 -12.37 -4.30
N CYS A 571 31.42 -13.19 -5.24
CA CYS A 571 32.83 -13.57 -5.33
C CYS A 571 33.75 -12.36 -5.54
N ASP A 572 33.39 -11.48 -6.47
CA ASP A 572 34.19 -10.28 -6.77
C ASP A 572 34.23 -9.32 -5.58
N HIS A 573 33.07 -9.00 -5.01
CA HIS A 573 32.98 -8.09 -3.85
C HIS A 573 33.71 -8.64 -2.62
N LEU A 574 33.66 -9.94 -2.40
CA LEU A 574 34.38 -10.57 -1.27
C LEU A 574 35.90 -10.48 -1.45
N VAL A 575 36.40 -10.79 -2.64
CA VAL A 575 37.83 -10.67 -2.97
C VAL A 575 38.31 -9.23 -2.84
N GLU A 576 37.56 -8.27 -3.41
CA GLU A 576 37.88 -6.85 -3.33
C GLU A 576 37.89 -6.35 -1.89
N THR A 577 36.94 -6.78 -1.06
CA THR A 577 36.91 -6.44 0.37
C THR A 577 38.10 -7.01 1.13
N MET A 578 38.53 -8.24 0.81
CA MET A 578 39.71 -8.85 1.43
C MET A 578 40.99 -8.15 1.02
N GLU A 579 41.16 -7.79 -0.25
CA GLU A 579 42.35 -7.07 -0.73
C GLU A 579 42.37 -5.61 -0.20
N ASP A 580 41.22 -4.95 -0.07
CA ASP A 580 41.13 -3.61 0.54
C ASP A 580 41.53 -3.66 2.02
N ASN A 581 41.14 -4.68 2.76
CA ASN A 581 41.60 -4.90 4.15
C ASN A 581 43.12 -5.11 4.21
N GLY A 582 43.67 -5.87 3.29
CA GLY A 582 45.10 -6.07 3.07
C GLY A 582 45.89 -6.77 4.18
N GLN A 583 45.26 -7.12 5.31
CA GLN A 583 45.95 -7.74 6.46
C GLN A 583 46.00 -9.26 6.33
N TRP A 584 46.60 -9.73 5.22
CA TRP A 584 46.85 -11.15 4.99
C TRP A 584 47.80 -11.72 6.02
N SER A 585 47.50 -12.91 6.56
CA SER A 585 48.37 -13.61 7.43
C SER A 585 49.65 -14.06 6.64
N GLY A 586 50.79 -14.03 7.31
CA GLY A 586 52.06 -14.50 6.68
C GLY A 586 52.25 -16.02 6.69
N GLY A 587 51.17 -16.81 6.73
CA GLY A 587 51.24 -18.26 6.86
C GLY A 587 51.59 -18.72 8.29
N SER A 588 51.45 -17.87 9.27
CA SER A 588 51.80 -18.15 10.69
C SER A 588 50.64 -17.91 11.68
N HIS A 589 49.45 -17.77 11.17
CA HIS A 589 48.28 -17.45 12.03
C HIS A 589 47.97 -18.60 13.00
N LYS A 590 47.95 -18.30 14.32
CA LYS A 590 47.44 -19.18 15.33
C LYS A 590 46.11 -18.64 15.82
N ASP A 591 45.03 -19.35 15.53
CA ASP A 591 43.73 -19.00 16.09
C ASP A 591 43.63 -19.51 17.53
N GLU A 592 43.65 -18.59 18.49
CA GLU A 592 43.56 -18.89 19.94
C GLU A 592 42.20 -19.50 20.33
N ARG A 593 41.20 -19.40 19.47
CA ARG A 593 39.87 -20.01 19.69
C ARG A 593 39.89 -21.54 19.55
N LEU A 594 40.92 -22.11 18.96
CA LEU A 594 41.08 -23.54 18.75
C LEU A 594 41.96 -24.14 19.86
N ALA A 595 41.36 -24.44 21.00
CA ALA A 595 42.08 -25.12 22.11
C ALA A 595 42.17 -26.64 21.83
N GLY A 596 43.40 -27.12 21.69
CA GLY A 596 43.76 -28.52 21.84
C GLY A 596 43.75 -29.40 20.58
N GLY A 597 44.90 -29.70 20.04
CA GLY A 597 45.13 -30.86 19.16
C GLY A 597 44.82 -30.70 17.69
N TYR A 598 44.61 -29.48 17.22
CA TYR A 598 44.40 -29.20 15.83
C TYR A 598 45.75 -29.17 15.07
N GLU A 599 45.79 -29.87 13.96
CA GLU A 599 46.96 -29.85 13.06
C GLU A 599 47.06 -28.46 12.40
N ASN A 600 47.93 -27.60 12.88
CA ASN A 600 48.09 -26.25 12.32
C ASN A 600 48.72 -26.33 10.94
N VAL A 601 47.89 -26.16 9.89
CA VAL A 601 48.31 -26.04 8.51
C VAL A 601 48.28 -24.56 8.13
N PRO A 602 49.43 -23.91 7.99
CA PRO A 602 49.46 -22.47 7.77
C PRO A 602 48.94 -22.13 6.40
N THR A 603 48.03 -21.11 6.36
CA THR A 603 47.49 -20.50 5.14
C THR A 603 47.73 -19.00 5.14
N VAL A 604 47.84 -18.43 3.93
CA VAL A 604 47.79 -16.98 3.78
C VAL A 604 46.32 -16.61 3.65
N ASP A 605 45.75 -16.04 4.72
CA ASP A 605 44.32 -15.85 4.84
C ASP A 605 43.92 -14.54 5.55
N ILE A 606 42.63 -14.19 5.41
CA ILE A 606 41.93 -13.19 6.19
C ILE A 606 40.63 -13.81 6.67
N HIS A 607 40.34 -13.71 7.96
CA HIS A 607 39.13 -14.22 8.59
C HIS A 607 37.96 -13.24 8.43
N MET A 608 36.73 -13.77 8.39
CA MET A 608 35.50 -12.97 8.25
C MET A 608 35.28 -11.98 9.40
N ASN A 609 35.73 -12.31 10.63
CA ASN A 609 35.68 -11.39 11.76
C ASN A 609 36.62 -10.20 11.63
N GLN A 610 37.74 -10.34 10.92
CA GLN A 610 38.70 -9.25 10.71
C GLN A 610 38.11 -8.12 9.84
N ILE A 611 37.23 -8.46 8.90
CA ILE A 611 36.52 -7.49 8.07
C ILE A 611 35.14 -7.11 8.63
N GLY A 612 34.75 -7.65 9.82
CA GLY A 612 33.46 -7.40 10.43
C GLY A 612 32.27 -8.06 9.74
N PHE A 613 32.49 -9.17 8.96
CA PHE A 613 31.47 -9.86 8.19
C PHE A 613 31.02 -11.21 8.78
N GLU A 614 31.51 -11.56 9.97
CA GLU A 614 31.24 -12.89 10.55
C GLU A 614 29.75 -13.18 10.80
N LYS A 615 28.97 -12.19 11.27
CA LYS A 615 27.53 -12.36 11.53
C LYS A 615 26.75 -12.65 10.26
N GLU A 616 27.04 -11.89 9.23
CA GLU A 616 26.42 -12.02 7.89
C GLU A 616 26.80 -13.36 7.26
N TRP A 617 28.07 -13.76 7.40
CA TRP A 617 28.53 -15.05 6.94
C TRP A 617 27.86 -16.22 7.66
N LEU A 618 27.74 -16.19 8.96
CA LEU A 618 27.00 -17.21 9.74
C LEU A 618 25.52 -17.27 9.37
N LYS A 619 24.92 -16.15 9.07
CA LYS A 619 23.55 -16.09 8.53
C LYS A 619 23.45 -16.77 7.16
N PHE A 620 24.40 -16.53 6.27
CA PHE A 620 24.48 -17.21 4.99
C PHE A 620 24.61 -18.73 5.16
N LEU A 621 25.49 -19.21 6.05
CA LEU A 621 25.63 -20.63 6.31
C LEU A 621 24.31 -21.24 6.80
N LYS A 622 23.63 -20.58 7.71
CA LYS A 622 22.34 -21.03 8.25
C LYS A 622 21.25 -21.10 7.17
N ASP A 623 21.15 -20.07 6.37
CA ASP A 623 20.00 -19.94 5.42
C ASP A 623 20.24 -20.71 4.12
N TYR A 624 21.48 -20.87 3.67
CA TYR A 624 21.80 -21.41 2.35
C TYR A 624 22.64 -22.68 2.37
N ILE A 625 23.49 -22.87 3.35
CA ILE A 625 24.37 -24.05 3.42
C ILE A 625 23.72 -25.17 4.26
N ALA A 626 23.13 -24.86 5.39
CA ALA A 626 22.46 -25.86 6.23
C ALA A 626 21.40 -26.68 5.49
N PRO A 627 20.51 -26.10 4.67
CA PRO A 627 19.54 -26.85 3.89
C PRO A 627 20.19 -27.80 2.87
N VAL A 628 21.31 -27.39 2.24
CA VAL A 628 22.07 -28.24 1.31
C VAL A 628 22.75 -29.38 2.04
N THR A 629 23.33 -29.11 3.23
CA THR A 629 23.96 -30.14 4.08
C THR A 629 22.94 -31.21 4.47
N GLU A 630 21.75 -30.81 4.89
CA GLU A 630 20.66 -31.74 5.26
C GLU A 630 20.24 -32.63 4.08
N LYS A 631 20.20 -32.08 2.86
CA LYS A 631 19.91 -32.84 1.64
C LYS A 631 21.02 -33.83 1.28
N LEU A 632 22.28 -33.38 1.34
CA LEU A 632 23.42 -34.17 0.84
C LEU A 632 23.90 -35.21 1.86
N TYR A 633 23.77 -34.94 3.14
CA TYR A 633 24.17 -35.83 4.23
C TYR A 633 22.98 -36.09 5.18
N PRO A 634 21.97 -36.89 4.75
CA PRO A 634 20.78 -37.13 5.55
C PRO A 634 21.11 -37.74 6.93
N GLY A 635 20.44 -37.28 7.96
CA GLY A 635 20.64 -37.73 9.32
C GLY A 635 21.59 -36.89 10.17
N TYR A 636 22.30 -35.93 9.56
CA TYR A 636 22.99 -34.89 10.29
C TYR A 636 22.09 -33.67 10.40
N TYR A 637 21.92 -33.15 11.62
CA TYR A 637 21.09 -31.96 11.88
C TYR A 637 22.00 -30.72 11.91
N PRO A 638 22.16 -30.01 10.78
CA PRO A 638 23.13 -28.91 10.72
C PRO A 638 22.58 -27.68 11.42
N LYS A 639 23.13 -27.34 12.57
CA LYS A 639 22.97 -25.99 13.12
C LYS A 639 23.76 -24.95 12.32
N ALA A 640 24.65 -25.41 11.43
CA ALA A 640 25.57 -24.63 10.65
C ALA A 640 26.41 -23.68 11.52
N HIS A 641 26.87 -24.15 12.66
CA HIS A 641 27.78 -23.41 13.52
C HIS A 641 29.19 -23.48 12.93
N SER A 642 29.84 -22.34 12.82
CA SER A 642 31.21 -22.29 12.31
C SER A 642 32.03 -21.25 13.09
N ILE A 643 33.19 -21.67 13.55
CA ILE A 643 34.14 -20.80 14.27
C ILE A 643 35.35 -20.42 13.40
N MET A 644 35.54 -21.10 12.27
CA MET A 644 36.63 -20.89 11.32
C MET A 644 36.04 -20.54 9.95
N ASN A 645 36.12 -19.28 9.58
CA ASN A 645 35.58 -18.73 8.34
C ASN A 645 36.59 -17.76 7.76
N PHE A 646 37.26 -18.13 6.67
CA PHE A 646 38.36 -17.36 6.14
C PHE A 646 38.49 -17.50 4.61
N VAL A 647 39.04 -16.45 3.99
CA VAL A 647 39.45 -16.48 2.57
C VAL A 647 40.93 -16.76 2.48
N VAL A 648 41.30 -17.74 1.68
CA VAL A 648 42.71 -18.12 1.41
C VAL A 648 43.15 -17.57 0.07
N ARG A 649 44.40 -17.07 0.05
CA ARG A 649 45.05 -16.59 -1.15
C ARG A 649 46.24 -17.49 -1.49
N TYR A 650 46.24 -18.09 -2.68
CA TYR A 650 47.35 -18.88 -3.21
C TYR A 650 48.08 -18.16 -4.34
N ARG A 651 49.40 -18.05 -4.22
CA ARG A 651 50.27 -17.47 -5.22
C ARG A 651 51.56 -18.32 -5.34
N PRO A 652 52.17 -18.45 -6.52
CA PRO A 652 53.40 -19.23 -6.72
C PRO A 652 54.56 -18.77 -5.83
N ASN A 653 54.69 -17.49 -5.58
CA ASN A 653 55.77 -16.85 -4.83
C ASN A 653 55.44 -16.58 -3.35
N GLU A 654 54.24 -16.95 -2.88
CA GLU A 654 53.81 -16.72 -1.50
C GLU A 654 53.46 -18.05 -0.83
N GLN A 655 52.30 -18.60 -1.11
CA GLN A 655 51.89 -19.95 -0.75
C GLN A 655 51.22 -20.62 -1.93
N PRO A 656 51.93 -21.51 -2.67
CA PRO A 656 51.36 -22.10 -3.87
C PRO A 656 50.40 -23.25 -3.59
N SER A 657 50.56 -23.98 -2.48
CA SER A 657 49.86 -25.23 -2.19
C SER A 657 49.62 -25.38 -0.70
N LEU A 658 48.84 -26.39 -0.32
CA LEU A 658 48.58 -26.76 1.05
C LEU A 658 48.94 -28.23 1.26
N ARG A 659 49.74 -28.52 2.30
CA ARG A 659 50.16 -29.88 2.62
C ARG A 659 49.00 -30.79 2.97
N PRO A 660 49.13 -32.12 2.83
CA PRO A 660 48.12 -33.08 3.24
C PRO A 660 47.74 -32.95 4.72
N HIS A 661 46.43 -32.93 5.01
CA HIS A 661 45.87 -32.77 6.35
C HIS A 661 44.41 -33.25 6.40
N HIS A 662 43.87 -33.38 7.63
CA HIS A 662 42.43 -33.43 7.89
C HIS A 662 41.95 -32.08 8.42
N ASP A 663 40.75 -31.71 8.09
CA ASP A 663 40.10 -30.55 8.71
C ASP A 663 39.50 -30.93 10.08
N SER A 664 39.44 -30.00 11.01
CA SER A 664 38.87 -30.26 12.34
C SER A 664 37.31 -30.20 12.35
N SER A 665 36.71 -29.81 11.23
CA SER A 665 35.27 -29.68 11.05
C SER A 665 34.57 -31.02 10.89
N THR A 666 33.24 -31.03 11.09
CA THR A 666 32.37 -32.12 10.62
C THR A 666 32.26 -32.09 9.12
N PHE A 667 31.97 -30.92 8.55
CA PHE A 667 32.01 -30.66 7.11
C PHE A 667 32.85 -29.43 6.80
N THR A 668 33.57 -29.46 5.70
CA THR A 668 34.26 -28.29 5.16
C THR A 668 33.62 -27.83 3.88
N ILE A 669 33.48 -26.54 3.75
CA ILE A 669 32.98 -25.88 2.56
C ILE A 669 34.10 -25.08 1.94
N ASN A 670 34.28 -25.26 0.63
CA ASN A 670 35.23 -24.49 -0.16
C ASN A 670 34.49 -23.86 -1.33
N ILE A 671 34.45 -22.52 -1.39
CA ILE A 671 33.81 -21.79 -2.48
C ILE A 671 34.87 -21.13 -3.32
N ALA A 672 34.92 -21.43 -4.62
CA ALA A 672 35.83 -20.80 -5.56
C ALA A 672 35.43 -19.35 -5.81
N LEU A 673 36.33 -18.40 -5.57
CA LEU A 673 36.03 -16.96 -5.72
C LEU A 673 36.52 -16.37 -7.04
N ASN A 674 37.36 -17.10 -7.80
CA ASN A 674 37.82 -16.68 -9.12
C ASN A 674 38.02 -17.85 -10.07
N ARG A 675 38.47 -17.58 -11.31
CA ARG A 675 38.38 -18.53 -12.41
C ARG A 675 39.76 -19.14 -12.78
N LYS A 676 39.84 -20.46 -12.78
CA LYS A 676 40.95 -21.18 -13.39
C LYS A 676 41.00 -20.91 -14.89
N GLY A 677 42.20 -20.75 -15.43
CA GLY A 677 42.43 -20.48 -16.85
C GLY A 677 42.28 -19.00 -17.23
N VAL A 678 41.71 -18.17 -16.33
CA VAL A 678 41.61 -16.71 -16.51
C VAL A 678 42.48 -16.01 -15.47
N ASP A 679 42.18 -16.22 -14.19
CA ASP A 679 42.82 -15.51 -13.07
C ASP A 679 44.07 -16.26 -12.56
N TYR A 680 44.10 -17.59 -12.73
CA TYR A 680 45.22 -18.44 -12.27
C TYR A 680 45.27 -19.74 -13.06
N GLN A 681 46.44 -20.44 -12.93
CA GLN A 681 46.67 -21.78 -13.44
C GLN A 681 47.04 -22.72 -12.30
N GLY A 682 46.77 -24.03 -12.51
CA GLY A 682 46.94 -25.05 -11.48
C GLY A 682 45.82 -25.05 -10.47
N GLY A 683 46.15 -25.29 -9.21
CA GLY A 683 45.20 -25.36 -8.12
C GLY A 683 44.33 -26.64 -8.11
N GLY A 684 43.43 -26.70 -7.14
CA GLY A 684 42.58 -27.86 -6.93
C GLY A 684 42.77 -28.50 -5.55
N CYS A 685 42.05 -29.59 -5.32
CA CYS A 685 42.14 -30.40 -4.10
C CYS A 685 42.27 -31.88 -4.48
N ARG A 686 43.16 -32.61 -3.79
CA ARG A 686 43.27 -34.07 -3.94
C ARG A 686 42.97 -34.76 -2.64
N PHE A 687 42.06 -35.73 -2.70
CA PHE A 687 41.70 -36.61 -1.60
C PHE A 687 42.53 -37.89 -1.70
N LEU A 688 43.56 -37.98 -0.85
CA LEU A 688 44.57 -39.02 -0.98
C LEU A 688 44.02 -40.42 -0.72
N ARG A 689 43.13 -40.60 0.22
CA ARG A 689 42.49 -41.87 0.56
C ARG A 689 41.77 -42.51 -0.66
N TYR A 690 41.17 -41.67 -1.48
CA TYR A 690 40.33 -42.11 -2.61
C TYR A 690 41.06 -41.98 -3.95
N ASP A 691 42.30 -41.51 -3.93
CA ASP A 691 43.06 -41.14 -5.12
C ASP A 691 42.26 -40.33 -6.12
N CYS A 692 41.48 -39.39 -5.61
CA CYS A 692 40.57 -38.57 -6.37
C CYS A 692 40.93 -37.09 -6.22
N LYS A 693 40.85 -36.35 -7.33
CA LYS A 693 41.12 -34.92 -7.32
C LYS A 693 40.00 -34.11 -7.94
N VAL A 694 39.76 -32.95 -7.37
CA VAL A 694 38.90 -31.87 -7.90
C VAL A 694 39.82 -30.79 -8.40
N GLU A 695 40.04 -30.73 -9.71
CA GLU A 695 41.10 -29.87 -10.28
C GLU A 695 40.78 -28.39 -10.21
N SER A 696 39.53 -28.02 -10.31
CA SER A 696 39.13 -26.61 -10.11
C SER A 696 37.65 -26.42 -10.02
N PRO A 697 37.13 -25.95 -8.91
CA PRO A 697 35.72 -25.53 -8.81
C PRO A 697 35.45 -24.36 -9.75
N ARG A 698 34.19 -24.30 -10.23
CA ARG A 698 33.68 -23.15 -10.99
C ARG A 698 33.50 -21.94 -10.03
N LYS A 699 33.81 -20.75 -10.50
CA LYS A 699 33.59 -19.52 -9.71
C LYS A 699 32.16 -19.46 -9.16
N GLY A 700 32.01 -19.24 -7.85
CA GLY A 700 30.75 -19.24 -7.14
C GLY A 700 30.21 -20.61 -6.75
N TRP A 701 30.86 -21.70 -7.22
CA TRP A 701 30.47 -23.04 -6.80
C TRP A 701 31.22 -23.47 -5.55
N SER A 702 30.51 -24.16 -4.67
CA SER A 702 31.04 -24.74 -3.44
C SER A 702 31.30 -26.23 -3.67
N PHE A 703 32.42 -26.76 -3.19
CA PHE A 703 32.44 -28.16 -2.86
C PHE A 703 32.46 -28.37 -1.36
N MET A 704 31.68 -29.38 -0.93
CA MET A 704 31.50 -29.76 0.46
C MET A 704 32.01 -31.19 0.65
N HIS A 705 32.74 -31.41 1.72
CA HIS A 705 33.24 -32.72 2.08
C HIS A 705 33.32 -32.92 3.59
N PRO A 706 33.29 -34.14 4.13
CA PRO A 706 33.59 -34.44 5.50
C PRO A 706 35.00 -33.92 5.87
N GLY A 707 35.14 -33.34 7.07
CA GLY A 707 36.45 -32.80 7.51
C GLY A 707 37.31 -33.80 8.22
N ARG A 708 36.79 -34.43 9.28
CA ARG A 708 37.53 -35.33 10.16
C ARG A 708 37.64 -36.75 9.60
N LEU A 709 38.74 -37.46 9.93
CA LEU A 709 38.93 -38.92 9.82
C LEU A 709 38.92 -39.53 8.43
N THR A 710 38.10 -39.09 7.52
CA THR A 710 37.85 -39.81 6.23
C THR A 710 38.44 -39.13 5.01
N HIS A 711 38.53 -37.80 5.01
CA HIS A 711 38.89 -37.01 3.84
C HIS A 711 40.25 -36.31 4.02
N TYR A 712 41.33 -37.12 4.16
CA TYR A 712 42.68 -36.64 4.14
C TYR A 712 43.00 -36.07 2.77
N HIS A 713 43.33 -34.77 2.70
CA HIS A 713 43.44 -34.03 1.45
C HIS A 713 44.56 -33.02 1.43
N GLU A 714 44.93 -32.59 0.23
CA GLU A 714 45.93 -31.56 -0.02
C GLU A 714 45.42 -30.52 -1.01
N GLY A 715 45.89 -29.27 -0.88
CA GLY A 715 45.71 -28.22 -1.88
C GLY A 715 46.78 -28.32 -2.98
N LEU A 716 46.34 -28.52 -4.22
CA LEU A 716 47.23 -28.64 -5.36
C LEU A 716 47.86 -27.30 -5.71
N PRO A 717 49.12 -27.30 -6.25
CA PRO A 717 49.88 -26.07 -6.51
C PRO A 717 49.20 -25.14 -7.51
N THR A 718 49.11 -23.86 -7.16
CA THR A 718 48.82 -22.75 -8.07
C THR A 718 50.11 -22.36 -8.75
N THR A 719 50.19 -22.51 -10.10
CA THR A 719 51.42 -22.38 -10.88
C THR A 719 51.60 -20.98 -11.49
N GLN A 720 50.49 -20.25 -11.68
CA GLN A 720 50.49 -18.87 -12.20
C GLN A 720 49.28 -18.12 -11.62
N GLY A 721 49.41 -16.80 -11.50
CA GLY A 721 48.34 -15.92 -11.05
C GLY A 721 48.04 -16.01 -9.57
N THR A 722 46.83 -15.59 -9.18
CA THR A 722 46.36 -15.61 -7.79
C THR A 722 45.04 -16.36 -7.71
N ARG A 723 44.95 -17.35 -6.83
CA ARG A 723 43.73 -18.12 -6.55
C ARG A 723 43.18 -17.73 -5.22
N TYR A 724 41.83 -17.48 -5.18
CA TYR A 724 41.08 -17.19 -3.95
C TYR A 724 40.04 -18.27 -3.72
N ILE A 725 39.95 -18.76 -2.50
CA ILE A 725 38.88 -19.63 -2.04
C ILE A 725 38.33 -19.16 -0.69
N MET A 726 37.02 -19.25 -0.51
CA MET A 726 36.38 -19.10 0.80
C MET A 726 36.30 -20.47 1.46
N VAL A 727 36.75 -20.58 2.70
CA VAL A 727 36.74 -21.82 3.50
C VAL A 727 35.95 -21.59 4.77
N ALA A 728 35.03 -22.53 5.06
CA ALA A 728 34.33 -22.56 6.34
C ALA A 728 34.31 -23.97 6.92
N PHE A 729 34.64 -24.08 8.21
CA PHE A 729 34.57 -25.30 9.00
C PHE A 729 33.23 -25.35 9.72
N VAL A 730 32.34 -26.23 9.25
CA VAL A 730 30.94 -26.27 9.68
C VAL A 730 30.74 -27.49 10.57
N ASP A 731 30.13 -27.26 11.73
CA ASP A 731 29.71 -28.28 12.68
C ASP A 731 28.19 -28.29 12.84
N PRO A 732 27.59 -29.45 13.24
CA PRO A 732 26.16 -29.60 13.44
C PRO A 732 25.55 -28.61 14.41
#